data_583ea3d2f50bf1d17bcb900b57b95949
#
_entry.id   583ea3d2f50bf1d17bcb900b57b95949
#
_cell.length_a   1.000
_cell.length_b   1.000
_cell.length_c   1.000
_cell.angle_alpha   90.00
_cell.angle_beta   90.00
_cell.angle_gamma   90.00
#
_symmetry.space_group_name_H-M   'P 1'
#
loop_
_entity.id
_entity.type
_entity.pdbx_description
1 polymer ?
#
loop_
_entity_poly.entity_id
_entity_poly.type
_entity_poly.pdbx_seq_one_letter_code
_entity_poly.pdbx_strand_id
1 'polypeptide(L)'
;MQLKSLISFFILLVQGASLLAQKPDLVKYVNTLQGTHSEYALSYGNTYPTIGLPFAVHFFSAQTGKNGDGWKYQYQADKIRGFQQVHQCSPWMNDYAVFSLMPGIGELTVNEDQRALKFSHANEIAKPHYYSVKFDNGIRTEISPVERGAHMRFSFPKNGKANLVFDGYTKDCEIKIIPEERKIIGYVNNGRIVPENFKSYFVLEFNQDFKSYGTWENEKGSIKANNKEDLGKGVGAYLEFKPGSKVEVKMASSYISPEQAELNFKQELADHKNLEVTKKKGFEIWNELLNRVLVEGGTEEDRATFYSCLFRANLFSRKFYEIDAKGNPYYYSPYDGKIHSGYMYTDNGFWDTFRAQFPLSNILHQQMQGRYMQSLLDAQQQAGFYPTWSNPGMSGVMIGNHAISLLTDAWVKGVRTFDPDSALRAYYHETTNKGFYGGSNGREGWKEYYTLGYIPYGDIHESTAKTLEYAYDDFCAHQLAKLTGNTFYENVFGRQMYNYRNVFDPKVNFVRGRLANGEWRPDFDPVEWGGPFTEANAWQYTWSVLHNIEDLIGMIGGQERFNAKLDSFFTMDQSIKYGSYKQEIHEMREMLLAKMGQYAHGNQPTQHVPYLYNFSGEPWKAQKQVRMVCKQLYNATEKGYPGDEDQGQMSSWYVLSALGIYSVCPGTDQYVIGSPVFEKATISLENGKTFVIQAKNNNAENVYIQSAELNGKALDKNYISFDDINKGGEIVFQMSGTPNKSRGTSKEARPFSLMQEQ
;
A
#
# COMPACT_ATOMS: atom_id res chain seq x y z
N MET A 1 -79.45 36.11 -16.47
CA MET A 1 -78.47 36.48 -15.43
C MET A 1 -77.67 35.26 -15.09
N GLN A 2 -76.44 35.20 -15.64
CA GLN A 2 -75.58 34.06 -15.55
C GLN A 2 -74.48 34.34 -14.52
N LEU A 3 -74.38 33.47 -13.52
CA LEU A 3 -73.29 33.43 -12.54
C LEU A 3 -72.13 32.66 -13.14
N LYS A 4 -70.99 33.28 -13.40
CA LYS A 4 -69.74 32.59 -13.81
C LYS A 4 -68.95 32.26 -12.55
N SER A 5 -68.77 30.96 -12.30
CA SER A 5 -67.88 30.38 -11.28
C SER A 5 -66.44 30.42 -11.75
N LEU A 6 -65.55 31.13 -11.02
CA LEU A 6 -64.12 31.07 -11.20
C LEU A 6 -63.58 29.93 -10.34
N ILE A 7 -63.04 28.87 -10.96
CA ILE A 7 -62.26 27.86 -10.32
C ILE A 7 -60.79 28.28 -10.43
N SER A 8 -60.22 28.71 -9.31
CA SER A 8 -58.80 28.98 -9.19
C SER A 8 -58.06 27.66 -8.96
N PHE A 9 -57.31 27.23 -9.95
CA PHE A 9 -56.37 26.12 -9.83
C PHE A 9 -55.14 26.59 -9.06
N PHE A 10 -54.97 26.16 -7.81
CA PHE A 10 -53.73 26.28 -7.04
C PHE A 10 -52.80 25.16 -7.48
N ILE A 11 -51.83 25.46 -8.33
CA ILE A 11 -50.69 24.56 -8.60
C ILE A 11 -49.72 24.72 -7.44
N LEU A 12 -49.72 23.78 -6.52
CA LEU A 12 -48.65 23.59 -5.55
C LEU A 12 -47.42 23.06 -6.31
N LEU A 13 -46.49 23.94 -6.62
CA LEU A 13 -45.12 23.57 -6.96
C LEU A 13 -44.48 23.03 -5.69
N VAL A 14 -44.51 21.71 -5.53
CA VAL A 14 -43.62 21.00 -4.61
C VAL A 14 -42.21 21.06 -5.21
N GLN A 15 -41.46 22.09 -4.89
CA GLN A 15 -40.02 22.08 -5.05
C GLN A 15 -39.49 20.99 -4.13
N GLY A 16 -39.29 19.78 -4.66
CA GLY A 16 -38.49 18.75 -4.05
C GLY A 16 -37.05 19.24 -4.01
N ALA A 17 -36.71 20.05 -3.00
CA ALA A 17 -35.34 20.20 -2.58
C ALA A 17 -34.88 18.80 -2.15
N SER A 18 -34.21 18.08 -3.06
CA SER A 18 -33.37 16.94 -2.64
C SER A 18 -32.40 17.52 -1.64
N LEU A 19 -32.69 17.38 -0.36
CA LEU A 19 -31.69 17.45 0.69
C LEU A 19 -30.69 16.35 0.33
N LEU A 20 -29.63 16.71 -0.37
CA LEU A 20 -28.44 15.87 -0.47
C LEU A 20 -28.03 15.60 0.98
N ALA A 21 -28.37 14.43 1.48
CA ALA A 21 -28.00 14.02 2.82
C ALA A 21 -26.47 14.20 2.91
N GLN A 22 -26.04 15.04 3.84
CA GLN A 22 -24.62 15.29 4.05
C GLN A 22 -23.94 13.97 4.32
N LYS A 23 -22.89 13.63 3.53
CA LYS A 23 -22.11 12.42 3.73
C LYS A 23 -21.60 12.35 5.16
N PRO A 24 -21.67 11.18 5.83
CA PRO A 24 -21.16 11.04 7.19
C PRO A 24 -19.66 11.40 7.28
N ASP A 25 -19.25 11.96 8.41
CA ASP A 25 -17.83 12.16 8.72
C ASP A 25 -17.19 10.82 9.07
N LEU A 26 -16.46 10.25 8.10
CA LEU A 26 -15.72 9.00 8.28
C LEU A 26 -14.25 9.25 8.62
N VAL A 27 -13.73 10.44 8.38
CA VAL A 27 -12.36 10.83 8.75
C VAL A 27 -12.16 10.77 10.27
N LYS A 28 -13.24 10.93 11.05
CA LYS A 28 -13.18 10.81 12.53
C LYS A 28 -12.65 9.45 12.99
N TYR A 29 -12.93 8.36 12.23
CA TYR A 29 -12.51 7.00 12.55
C TYR A 29 -11.05 6.74 12.23
N VAL A 30 -10.44 7.49 11.31
CA VAL A 30 -9.06 7.25 10.88
C VAL A 30 -8.07 7.62 11.96
N ASN A 31 -7.22 6.67 12.33
CA ASN A 31 -6.03 6.86 13.16
C ASN A 31 -4.76 6.69 12.31
N THR A 32 -4.09 7.79 11.96
CA THR A 32 -2.84 7.73 11.19
C THR A 32 -1.63 7.24 12.00
N LEU A 33 -1.78 7.08 13.32
CA LEU A 33 -0.78 6.46 14.19
C LEU A 33 -0.86 4.93 14.21
N GLN A 34 -1.85 4.32 13.53
CA GLN A 34 -1.95 2.86 13.44
C GLN A 34 -0.66 2.27 12.88
N GLY A 35 -0.06 1.32 13.61
CA GLY A 35 1.14 0.61 13.15
C GLY A 35 2.47 1.33 13.38
N THR A 36 2.50 2.42 14.14
CA THR A 36 3.72 3.24 14.34
C THR A 36 4.60 2.83 15.53
N HIS A 37 4.20 1.81 16.30
CA HIS A 37 4.98 1.28 17.43
C HIS A 37 5.89 0.13 17.00
N SER A 38 6.71 0.35 15.99
CA SER A 38 7.60 -0.67 15.43
C SER A 38 9.06 -0.38 15.74
N GLU A 39 9.87 -1.42 15.68
CA GLU A 39 11.32 -1.37 15.78
C GLU A 39 11.95 -2.43 14.86
N TYR A 40 13.27 -2.42 14.70
CA TYR A 40 13.98 -3.37 13.83
C TYR A 40 13.65 -4.85 14.12
N ALA A 41 13.44 -5.19 15.37
CA ALA A 41 13.26 -6.59 15.80
C ALA A 41 11.79 -7.05 15.82
N LEU A 42 10.82 -6.12 15.64
CA LEU A 42 9.39 -6.41 15.70
C LEU A 42 8.58 -5.33 15.02
N SER A 43 7.83 -5.71 14.00
CA SER A 43 6.90 -4.82 13.32
C SER A 43 5.48 -4.94 13.86
N TYR A 44 4.86 -3.79 14.02
CA TYR A 44 3.41 -3.63 14.22
C TYR A 44 2.77 -2.85 13.07
N GLY A 45 3.47 -2.77 11.92
CA GLY A 45 3.06 -2.07 10.73
C GLY A 45 4.19 -1.33 10.02
N ASN A 46 5.26 -0.97 10.71
CA ASN A 46 6.37 -0.17 10.17
C ASN A 46 5.90 1.11 9.47
N THR A 47 4.87 1.75 10.02
CA THR A 47 4.23 2.93 9.44
C THR A 47 4.67 4.21 10.15
N TYR A 48 4.29 5.35 9.58
CA TYR A 48 4.42 6.68 10.19
C TYR A 48 3.09 7.44 10.06
N PRO A 49 2.85 8.50 10.84
CA PRO A 49 1.62 9.30 10.76
C PRO A 49 1.61 10.11 9.46
N THR A 50 1.19 9.46 8.38
CA THR A 50 1.18 10.06 7.05
C THR A 50 0.18 11.22 6.98
N ILE A 51 0.69 12.39 6.65
CA ILE A 51 -0.06 13.59 6.34
C ILE A 51 0.02 13.77 4.82
N GLY A 52 -1.04 13.45 4.11
CA GLY A 52 -1.05 13.47 2.65
C GLY A 52 -2.46 13.38 2.09
N LEU A 53 -2.65 13.73 0.82
CA LEU A 53 -3.86 13.40 0.07
C LEU A 53 -3.76 11.97 -0.49
N PRO A 54 -4.88 11.36 -0.92
CA PRO A 54 -4.85 10.02 -1.49
C PRO A 54 -3.87 9.91 -2.68
N PHE A 55 -2.94 8.95 -2.61
CA PHE A 55 -1.95 8.71 -3.66
C PHE A 55 -1.12 9.94 -4.05
N ALA A 56 -0.96 10.93 -3.16
CA ALA A 56 -0.32 12.20 -3.49
C ALA A 56 1.16 12.05 -3.86
N VAL A 57 1.69 13.03 -4.59
CA VAL A 57 3.10 13.09 -4.99
C VAL A 57 4.01 13.21 -3.77
N HIS A 58 3.60 13.98 -2.76
CA HIS A 58 4.36 14.15 -1.53
C HIS A 58 3.50 13.86 -0.30
N PHE A 59 4.11 13.19 0.68
CA PHE A 59 3.59 13.06 2.02
C PHE A 59 4.46 13.85 3.01
N PHE A 60 3.92 14.09 4.20
CA PHE A 60 4.62 14.71 5.30
C PHE A 60 4.47 13.87 6.57
N SER A 61 5.46 13.94 7.43
CA SER A 61 5.42 13.28 8.74
C SER A 61 6.24 14.04 9.77
N ALA A 62 5.87 13.94 11.03
CA ALA A 62 6.78 14.23 12.13
C ALA A 62 7.93 13.21 12.12
N GLN A 63 9.13 13.68 12.38
CA GLN A 63 10.35 12.87 12.41
C GLN A 63 10.80 12.68 13.86
N THR A 64 10.83 11.43 14.33
CA THR A 64 11.40 11.07 15.63
C THR A 64 12.78 10.43 15.51
N GLY A 65 13.05 9.69 14.41
CA GLY A 65 14.35 9.13 14.07
C GLY A 65 15.35 10.18 13.58
N LYS A 66 16.62 9.82 13.48
CA LYS A 66 17.66 10.67 12.88
C LYS A 66 17.54 10.70 11.35
N ASN A 67 18.22 11.68 10.76
CA ASN A 67 18.39 11.72 9.31
C ASN A 67 19.06 10.42 8.81
N GLY A 68 18.43 9.72 7.86
CA GLY A 68 18.89 8.42 7.35
C GLY A 68 18.35 7.21 8.12
N ASP A 69 17.65 7.39 9.23
CA ASP A 69 16.98 6.30 9.93
C ASP A 69 15.81 5.75 9.09
N GLY A 70 15.68 4.44 9.03
CA GLY A 70 14.56 3.78 8.38
C GLY A 70 13.22 4.04 9.07
N TRP A 71 13.23 4.13 10.39
CA TRP A 71 12.03 4.42 11.20
C TRP A 71 11.83 5.92 11.36
N LYS A 72 11.14 6.55 10.42
CA LYS A 72 10.86 8.00 10.40
C LYS A 72 10.15 8.49 11.66
N TYR A 73 9.20 7.71 12.13
CA TYR A 73 8.44 7.96 13.33
C TYR A 73 8.28 6.67 14.12
N GLN A 74 8.58 6.74 15.40
CA GLN A 74 8.36 5.66 16.36
C GLN A 74 7.49 6.19 17.50
N TYR A 75 6.37 5.53 17.75
CA TYR A 75 5.39 5.96 18.76
C TYR A 75 5.97 6.08 20.17
N GLN A 76 6.95 5.24 20.53
CA GLN A 76 7.60 5.25 21.84
C GLN A 76 8.58 6.43 22.04
N ALA A 77 8.84 7.23 21.02
CA ALA A 77 9.74 8.38 21.12
C ALA A 77 9.08 9.57 21.79
N ASP A 78 9.83 10.32 22.60
CA ASP A 78 9.36 11.51 23.33
C ASP A 78 9.84 12.84 22.71
N LYS A 79 10.53 12.78 21.55
CA LYS A 79 11.06 13.97 20.86
C LYS A 79 10.81 13.91 19.36
N ILE A 80 10.53 15.08 18.80
CA ILE A 80 10.47 15.31 17.34
C ILE A 80 11.67 16.15 16.94
N ARG A 81 12.36 15.76 15.85
CA ARG A 81 13.56 16.38 15.26
C ARG A 81 13.28 17.27 14.08
N GLY A 82 12.12 17.10 13.44
CA GLY A 82 11.69 17.85 12.26
C GLY A 82 10.31 17.42 11.77
N PHE A 83 9.82 18.14 10.78
CA PHE A 83 8.64 17.78 10.01
C PHE A 83 9.10 17.63 8.56
N GLN A 84 9.11 16.37 8.10
CA GLN A 84 9.74 15.99 6.83
C GLN A 84 8.70 15.89 5.70
N GLN A 85 9.11 16.28 4.49
CA GLN A 85 8.59 15.73 3.25
C GLN A 85 9.13 14.30 3.12
N VAL A 86 8.26 13.30 2.94
CA VAL A 86 8.62 11.88 2.95
C VAL A 86 7.96 11.13 1.80
N HIS A 87 8.64 10.07 1.35
CA HIS A 87 8.17 9.18 0.28
C HIS A 87 8.40 7.70 0.64
N GLN A 88 8.96 7.45 1.81
CA GLN A 88 9.31 6.12 2.25
C GLN A 88 8.05 5.24 2.34
N CYS A 89 8.11 4.10 1.69
CA CYS A 89 7.04 3.10 1.65
C CYS A 89 7.30 1.91 2.60
N SER A 90 8.54 1.75 3.05
CA SER A 90 8.96 0.76 4.03
C SER A 90 10.26 1.23 4.70
N PRO A 91 10.53 0.94 5.99
CA PRO A 91 11.80 1.29 6.64
C PRO A 91 13.01 0.57 6.04
N TRP A 92 12.81 -0.53 5.34
CA TRP A 92 13.85 -1.28 4.62
C TRP A 92 14.29 -0.61 3.34
N MET A 93 13.47 0.34 2.83
CA MET A 93 13.72 1.11 1.63
C MET A 93 14.17 2.53 2.00
N ASN A 94 15.15 3.08 1.27
CA ASN A 94 15.55 4.45 1.49
C ASN A 94 14.48 5.43 1.02
N ASP A 95 14.44 6.57 1.70
CA ASP A 95 13.65 7.71 1.27
C ASP A 95 14.41 8.54 0.21
N TYR A 96 13.70 9.42 -0.46
CA TYR A 96 14.26 10.33 -1.46
C TYR A 96 13.54 11.69 -1.43
N ALA A 97 14.15 12.72 -1.99
CA ALA A 97 13.59 14.08 -2.03
C ALA A 97 13.19 14.63 -0.65
N VAL A 98 13.94 14.24 0.39
CA VAL A 98 13.65 14.56 1.78
C VAL A 98 14.26 15.90 2.16
N PHE A 99 13.48 16.74 2.80
CA PHE A 99 13.92 17.89 3.58
C PHE A 99 12.99 18.09 4.77
N SER A 100 13.39 18.85 5.76
CA SER A 100 12.56 19.09 6.94
C SER A 100 12.56 20.53 7.41
N LEU A 101 11.49 20.89 8.12
CA LEU A 101 11.36 22.14 8.87
C LEU A 101 11.27 21.82 10.36
N MET A 102 12.03 22.56 11.19
CA MET A 102 11.96 22.42 12.65
C MET A 102 11.89 23.78 13.33
N PRO A 103 10.82 24.07 14.11
CA PRO A 103 10.74 25.30 14.88
C PRO A 103 11.59 25.23 16.15
N GLY A 104 12.19 26.35 16.54
CA GLY A 104 12.96 26.49 17.76
C GLY A 104 12.64 27.79 18.51
N ILE A 105 13.01 27.85 19.77
CA ILE A 105 12.89 29.06 20.61
C ILE A 105 14.18 29.28 21.40
N GLY A 106 14.64 30.54 21.48
CA GLY A 106 15.88 30.91 22.14
C GLY A 106 17.08 30.97 21.19
N GLU A 107 18.21 30.39 21.58
CA GLU A 107 19.39 30.33 20.74
C GLU A 107 19.19 29.39 19.54
N LEU A 108 19.70 29.77 18.39
CA LEU A 108 19.62 29.00 17.16
C LEU A 108 20.44 27.70 17.30
N THR A 109 19.81 26.57 17.07
CA THR A 109 20.43 25.24 17.09
C THR A 109 20.08 24.50 15.80
N VAL A 110 21.10 24.13 15.02
CA VAL A 110 20.94 23.46 13.74
C VAL A 110 21.17 21.94 13.82
N ASN A 111 21.92 21.50 14.83
CA ASN A 111 22.15 20.07 15.07
C ASN A 111 20.84 19.33 15.39
N GLU A 112 20.58 18.22 14.72
CA GLU A 112 19.29 17.52 14.79
C GLU A 112 18.92 16.96 16.18
N ASP A 113 19.93 16.52 16.97
CA ASP A 113 19.69 16.02 18.32
C ASP A 113 19.41 17.15 19.31
N GLN A 114 20.11 18.30 19.14
CA GLN A 114 19.97 19.45 20.03
C GLN A 114 18.70 20.25 19.74
N ARG A 115 18.28 20.33 18.46
CA ARG A 115 17.03 21.02 18.07
C ARG A 115 15.78 20.20 18.39
N ALA A 116 15.91 18.90 18.72
CA ALA A 116 14.79 18.02 18.99
C ALA A 116 13.95 18.50 20.20
N LEU A 117 12.65 18.62 20.02
CA LEU A 117 11.72 19.12 21.02
C LEU A 117 10.90 17.99 21.64
N LYS A 118 10.75 18.05 22.97
CA LYS A 118 9.89 17.11 23.72
C LYS A 118 8.41 17.36 23.48
N PHE A 119 7.67 16.25 23.36
CA PHE A 119 6.22 16.25 23.21
C PHE A 119 5.58 15.09 23.96
N SER A 120 4.25 15.12 24.05
CA SER A 120 3.42 14.02 24.55
C SER A 120 2.31 13.75 23.53
N HIS A 121 1.95 12.48 23.33
CA HIS A 121 0.81 12.09 22.49
C HIS A 121 -0.53 12.69 22.96
N ALA A 122 -0.66 13.06 24.25
CA ALA A 122 -1.82 13.81 24.73
C ALA A 122 -1.98 15.20 24.07
N ASN A 123 -0.89 15.73 23.49
CA ASN A 123 -0.84 17.01 22.78
C ASN A 123 -0.67 16.85 21.26
N GLU A 124 -0.86 15.63 20.75
CA GLU A 124 -0.72 15.27 19.34
C GLU A 124 -2.09 14.99 18.71
N ILE A 125 -2.32 15.53 17.53
CA ILE A 125 -3.48 15.23 16.68
C ILE A 125 -2.96 14.71 15.35
N ALA A 126 -3.27 13.47 15.03
CA ALA A 126 -2.85 12.83 13.80
C ALA A 126 -4.07 12.37 12.98
N LYS A 127 -4.37 13.09 11.89
CA LYS A 127 -5.44 12.81 10.94
C LYS A 127 -4.89 12.89 9.51
N PRO A 128 -5.48 12.23 8.52
CA PRO A 128 -4.98 12.21 7.14
C PRO A 128 -4.72 13.60 6.55
N HIS A 129 -5.62 14.52 6.82
CA HIS A 129 -5.65 15.89 6.28
C HIS A 129 -5.06 16.94 7.23
N TYR A 130 -4.68 16.54 8.44
CA TYR A 130 -4.23 17.49 9.47
C TYR A 130 -3.42 16.81 10.56
N TYR A 131 -2.23 17.35 10.80
CA TYR A 131 -1.41 16.99 11.95
C TYR A 131 -1.18 18.21 12.83
N SER A 132 -1.15 18.02 14.13
CA SER A 132 -0.79 19.07 15.07
C SER A 132 -0.11 18.49 16.30
N VAL A 133 0.94 19.14 16.77
CA VAL A 133 1.58 18.84 18.04
C VAL A 133 1.90 20.11 18.81
N LYS A 134 1.68 20.11 20.12
CA LYS A 134 2.13 21.16 21.03
C LYS A 134 3.27 20.61 21.87
N PHE A 135 4.43 21.24 21.74
CA PHE A 135 5.65 20.90 22.46
C PHE A 135 5.63 21.42 23.90
N ASP A 136 6.45 20.83 24.78
CA ASP A 136 6.58 21.22 26.18
C ASP A 136 7.06 22.66 26.37
N ASN A 137 7.84 23.19 25.42
CA ASN A 137 8.30 24.59 25.41
C ASN A 137 7.22 25.59 24.92
N GLY A 138 6.02 25.12 24.61
CA GLY A 138 4.87 25.93 24.21
C GLY A 138 4.76 26.20 22.71
N ILE A 139 5.72 25.80 21.87
CA ILE A 139 5.58 25.86 20.41
C ILE A 139 4.46 24.90 19.97
N ARG A 140 3.65 25.33 19.01
CA ARG A 140 2.69 24.46 18.32
C ARG A 140 2.99 24.43 16.83
N THR A 141 3.09 23.22 16.27
CA THR A 141 3.16 22.98 14.84
C THR A 141 1.87 22.38 14.32
N GLU A 142 1.44 22.84 13.16
CA GLU A 142 0.24 22.35 12.46
C GLU A 142 0.58 22.17 10.98
N ILE A 143 0.11 21.08 10.37
CA ILE A 143 0.39 20.72 8.97
C ILE A 143 -0.90 20.26 8.29
N SER A 144 -1.13 20.71 7.06
CA SER A 144 -2.20 20.23 6.20
C SER A 144 -1.68 20.05 4.78
N PRO A 145 -1.92 18.88 4.13
CA PRO A 145 -1.32 18.56 2.85
C PRO A 145 -2.09 19.14 1.66
N VAL A 146 -1.38 19.30 0.56
CA VAL A 146 -1.92 19.36 -0.80
C VAL A 146 -1.29 18.23 -1.64
N GLU A 147 -1.60 18.14 -2.92
CA GLU A 147 -1.11 17.04 -3.78
C GLU A 147 0.42 17.03 -3.89
N ARG A 148 1.03 18.22 -4.07
CA ARG A 148 2.47 18.40 -4.31
C ARG A 148 3.15 19.26 -3.27
N GLY A 149 2.59 19.32 -2.06
CA GLY A 149 3.15 20.16 -1.00
C GLY A 149 2.33 20.15 0.28
N ALA A 150 2.53 21.18 1.08
CA ALA A 150 1.80 21.36 2.35
C ALA A 150 1.63 22.83 2.72
N HIS A 151 0.68 23.07 3.59
CA HIS A 151 0.52 24.32 4.33
C HIS A 151 0.82 24.03 5.80
N MET A 152 1.83 24.70 6.36
CA MET A 152 2.27 24.53 7.75
C MET A 152 2.04 25.82 8.53
N ARG A 153 1.85 25.69 9.85
CA ARG A 153 1.78 26.83 10.77
C ARG A 153 2.57 26.53 12.02
N PHE A 154 3.47 27.46 12.36
CA PHE A 154 4.28 27.43 13.57
C PHE A 154 3.85 28.57 14.49
N SER A 155 3.31 28.25 15.66
CA SER A 155 2.89 29.23 16.66
C SER A 155 3.90 29.27 17.80
N PHE A 156 4.54 30.40 17.99
CA PHE A 156 5.60 30.61 18.96
C PHE A 156 5.08 31.30 20.24
N PRO A 157 5.62 30.95 21.43
CA PRO A 157 5.36 31.70 22.68
C PRO A 157 5.94 33.11 22.58
N LYS A 158 5.46 34.01 23.47
CA LYS A 158 5.90 35.41 23.52
C LYS A 158 7.31 35.59 24.12
N ASN A 159 7.83 34.61 24.81
CA ASN A 159 9.14 34.61 25.45
C ASN A 159 10.18 33.88 24.56
N GLY A 160 11.33 34.51 24.36
CA GLY A 160 12.42 33.96 23.55
C GLY A 160 12.32 34.27 22.05
N LYS A 161 13.46 34.14 21.36
CA LYS A 161 13.55 34.35 19.91
C LYS A 161 12.90 33.18 19.19
N ALA A 162 12.01 33.44 18.25
CA ALA A 162 11.38 32.45 17.41
C ALA A 162 12.28 32.15 16.19
N ASN A 163 12.63 30.90 15.95
CA ASN A 163 13.40 30.51 14.78
C ASN A 163 12.80 29.27 14.10
N LEU A 164 13.09 29.11 12.81
CA LEU A 164 12.74 27.98 12.00
C LEU A 164 13.97 27.51 11.23
N VAL A 165 14.32 26.26 11.35
CA VAL A 165 15.45 25.63 10.66
C VAL A 165 14.90 24.81 9.50
N PHE A 166 15.39 25.09 8.29
CA PHE A 166 15.25 24.23 7.12
C PHE A 166 16.50 23.33 7.04
N ASP A 167 16.28 22.03 6.91
CA ASP A 167 17.34 21.03 6.80
C ASP A 167 17.22 20.32 5.44
N GLY A 168 18.21 20.52 4.56
CA GLY A 168 18.28 19.93 3.22
C GLY A 168 18.81 18.51 3.20
N TYR A 169 19.02 17.91 4.39
CA TYR A 169 19.50 16.54 4.52
C TYR A 169 20.99 16.34 4.14
N THR A 170 21.42 15.13 3.76
CA THR A 170 22.84 14.74 3.72
C THR A 170 23.49 14.75 2.35
N LYS A 171 22.72 14.96 1.26
CA LYS A 171 23.25 15.07 -0.11
C LYS A 171 23.25 16.51 -0.59
N ASP A 172 23.53 16.73 -1.87
CA ASP A 172 23.60 18.09 -2.43
C ASP A 172 22.22 18.76 -2.31
N CYS A 173 22.26 19.96 -1.79
CA CYS A 173 21.11 20.83 -1.63
C CYS A 173 21.49 22.22 -2.10
N GLU A 174 20.62 22.87 -2.86
CA GLU A 174 20.71 24.28 -3.20
C GLU A 174 19.63 25.03 -2.44
N ILE A 175 20.01 26.09 -1.77
CA ILE A 175 19.10 26.96 -1.03
C ILE A 175 19.33 28.39 -1.45
N LYS A 176 18.24 29.10 -1.77
CA LYS A 176 18.23 30.52 -2.01
C LYS A 176 17.13 31.18 -1.20
N ILE A 177 17.51 32.08 -0.30
CA ILE A 177 16.61 32.89 0.53
C ILE A 177 16.37 34.21 -0.21
N ILE A 178 15.11 34.57 -0.43
CA ILE A 178 14.67 35.80 -1.08
C ILE A 178 13.85 36.60 -0.05
N PRO A 179 14.50 37.37 0.82
CA PRO A 179 13.82 38.01 1.95
C PRO A 179 12.74 39.00 1.52
N GLU A 180 12.97 39.73 0.43
CA GLU A 180 12.04 40.67 -0.17
C GLU A 180 10.74 40.06 -0.67
N GLU A 181 10.75 38.75 -1.02
CA GLU A 181 9.59 37.96 -1.40
C GLU A 181 9.10 37.05 -0.27
N ARG A 182 9.82 36.99 0.85
CA ARG A 182 9.55 36.05 1.95
C ARG A 182 9.57 34.62 1.50
N LYS A 183 10.53 34.25 0.65
CA LYS A 183 10.64 32.92 0.05
C LYS A 183 11.96 32.23 0.38
N ILE A 184 11.92 30.90 0.37
CA ILE A 184 13.08 30.04 0.18
C ILE A 184 12.78 29.18 -1.04
N ILE A 185 13.73 29.11 -1.99
CA ILE A 185 13.67 28.22 -3.15
C ILE A 185 14.96 27.40 -3.23
N GLY A 186 14.93 26.31 -3.99
CA GLY A 186 16.11 25.49 -4.21
C GLY A 186 15.74 24.07 -4.65
N TYR A 187 16.65 23.15 -4.41
CA TYR A 187 16.40 21.73 -4.63
C TYR A 187 17.14 20.85 -3.62
N VAL A 188 16.66 19.63 -3.45
CA VAL A 188 17.38 18.50 -2.84
C VAL A 188 17.51 17.38 -3.87
N ASN A 189 18.62 16.61 -3.81
CA ASN A 189 18.86 15.48 -4.71
C ASN A 189 19.10 14.16 -3.97
N ASN A 190 18.71 14.10 -2.69
CA ASN A 190 18.86 12.88 -1.92
C ASN A 190 17.95 11.76 -2.45
N GLY A 191 18.45 10.54 -2.39
CA GLY A 191 17.84 9.31 -2.86
C GLY A 191 18.92 8.28 -3.16
N ARG A 192 18.63 6.99 -2.95
CA ARG A 192 19.58 5.90 -3.23
C ARG A 192 19.42 5.40 -4.66
N ILE A 193 18.18 5.31 -5.14
CA ILE A 193 17.83 4.71 -6.42
C ILE A 193 17.15 5.78 -7.27
N VAL A 194 17.96 6.77 -7.67
CA VAL A 194 17.55 7.89 -8.54
C VAL A 194 18.61 8.13 -9.60
N PRO A 195 18.26 8.57 -10.81
CA PRO A 195 19.21 9.01 -11.81
C PRO A 195 20.12 10.14 -11.29
N GLU A 196 21.33 10.28 -11.85
CA GLU A 196 22.32 11.30 -11.40
C GLU A 196 21.80 12.73 -11.48
N ASN A 197 20.94 13.02 -12.46
CA ASN A 197 20.35 14.34 -12.66
C ASN A 197 19.07 14.58 -11.83
N PHE A 198 18.71 13.66 -10.93
CA PHE A 198 17.51 13.79 -10.09
C PHE A 198 17.60 15.02 -9.20
N LYS A 199 16.54 15.81 -9.20
CA LYS A 199 16.35 16.95 -8.30
C LYS A 199 14.88 17.03 -7.90
N SER A 200 14.64 17.33 -6.63
CA SER A 200 13.34 17.75 -6.15
C SER A 200 13.43 19.24 -5.84
N TYR A 201 12.91 20.04 -6.74
CA TYR A 201 12.84 21.50 -6.59
C TYR A 201 11.73 21.85 -5.62
N PHE A 202 11.94 22.91 -4.82
CA PHE A 202 10.95 23.37 -3.86
C PHE A 202 10.82 24.89 -3.86
N VAL A 203 9.63 25.34 -3.48
CA VAL A 203 9.30 26.73 -3.13
C VAL A 203 8.59 26.76 -1.79
N LEU A 204 9.07 27.59 -0.86
CA LEU A 204 8.46 27.88 0.42
C LEU A 204 8.16 29.38 0.49
N GLU A 205 6.91 29.73 0.73
CA GLU A 205 6.46 31.12 0.92
C GLU A 205 5.93 31.33 2.34
N PHE A 206 6.39 32.40 2.97
CA PHE A 206 6.09 32.75 4.34
C PHE A 206 5.12 33.93 4.42
N ASN A 207 4.21 33.91 5.38
CA ASN A 207 3.20 34.96 5.54
C ASN A 207 3.72 36.26 6.18
N GLN A 208 5.00 36.32 6.58
CA GLN A 208 5.59 37.49 7.25
C GLN A 208 7.09 37.62 7.00
N ASP A 209 7.62 38.83 7.22
CA ASP A 209 9.02 39.16 7.02
C ASP A 209 9.96 38.45 8.01
N PHE A 210 11.16 38.14 7.56
CA PHE A 210 12.22 37.58 8.38
C PHE A 210 12.89 38.71 9.19
N LYS A 211 13.09 38.48 10.50
CA LYS A 211 13.87 39.40 11.34
C LYS A 211 15.36 39.26 11.10
N SER A 212 15.82 38.03 10.94
CA SER A 212 17.15 37.67 10.46
C SER A 212 17.09 36.33 9.74
N TYR A 213 18.11 36.02 8.97
CA TYR A 213 18.21 34.80 8.18
C TYR A 213 19.65 34.43 7.90
N GLY A 214 19.88 33.25 7.40
CA GLY A 214 21.17 32.77 6.90
C GLY A 214 21.14 31.30 6.54
N THR A 215 22.29 30.81 6.14
CA THR A 215 22.50 29.39 5.83
C THR A 215 23.40 28.72 6.88
N TRP A 216 23.47 27.41 6.84
CA TRP A 216 24.32 26.62 7.72
C TRP A 216 24.78 25.33 7.02
N GLU A 217 25.93 24.80 7.47
CA GLU A 217 26.50 23.55 6.96
C GLU A 217 26.52 22.49 8.08
N ASN A 218 25.96 21.31 7.79
CA ASN A 218 25.72 20.24 8.78
C ASN A 218 27.03 19.65 9.34
N GLU A 219 28.03 19.38 8.47
CA GLU A 219 29.27 18.72 8.86
C GLU A 219 30.15 19.56 9.81
N LYS A 220 29.98 20.86 9.79
CA LYS A 220 30.80 21.82 10.57
C LYS A 220 29.97 22.59 11.62
N GLY A 221 28.65 22.50 11.59
CA GLY A 221 27.76 23.32 12.42
C GLY A 221 27.96 24.83 12.22
N SER A 222 28.58 25.24 11.10
CA SER A 222 28.91 26.63 10.86
C SER A 222 27.70 27.41 10.34
N ILE A 223 27.35 28.48 11.05
CA ILE A 223 26.24 29.36 10.71
C ILE A 223 26.81 30.55 9.90
N LYS A 224 26.23 30.80 8.72
CA LYS A 224 26.56 31.92 7.84
C LYS A 224 25.44 32.97 7.93
N ALA A 225 25.58 33.92 8.86
CA ALA A 225 24.56 34.95 9.07
C ALA A 225 24.46 35.89 7.83
N ASN A 226 23.20 36.26 7.49
CA ASN A 226 22.85 37.10 6.33
C ASN A 226 23.24 36.49 4.97
N ASN A 227 23.67 35.24 4.92
CA ASN A 227 23.92 34.54 3.66
C ASN A 227 22.58 34.21 3.00
N LYS A 228 22.46 34.59 1.70
CA LYS A 228 21.22 34.40 0.94
C LYS A 228 21.18 33.11 0.14
N GLU A 229 22.32 32.49 -0.13
CA GLU A 229 22.39 31.29 -0.96
C GLU A 229 23.55 30.39 -0.53
N ASP A 230 23.33 29.11 -0.65
CA ASP A 230 24.32 28.07 -0.38
C ASP A 230 24.05 26.82 -1.24
N LEU A 231 25.14 26.15 -1.59
CA LEU A 231 25.12 24.92 -2.38
C LEU A 231 26.13 23.93 -1.80
N GLY A 232 25.71 22.73 -1.48
CA GLY A 232 26.64 21.71 -0.99
C GLY A 232 25.92 20.57 -0.28
N LYS A 233 26.73 19.68 0.29
CA LYS A 233 26.23 18.57 1.09
C LYS A 233 25.83 19.03 2.48
N GLY A 234 24.63 18.63 2.91
CA GLY A 234 24.17 18.91 4.25
C GLY A 234 24.00 20.41 4.54
N VAL A 235 23.65 21.21 3.55
CA VAL A 235 23.35 22.62 3.77
C VAL A 235 21.89 22.81 4.18
N GLY A 236 21.64 23.86 4.95
CA GLY A 236 20.34 24.25 5.39
C GLY A 236 20.19 25.77 5.49
N ALA A 237 18.99 26.22 5.85
CA ALA A 237 18.69 27.61 6.12
C ALA A 237 18.12 27.79 7.52
N TYR A 238 18.23 29.01 8.06
CA TYR A 238 17.49 29.41 9.24
C TYR A 238 16.84 30.76 9.03
N LEU A 239 15.68 30.92 9.65
CA LEU A 239 14.91 32.15 9.67
C LEU A 239 14.57 32.50 11.10
N GLU A 240 14.72 33.76 11.49
CA GLU A 240 14.24 34.26 12.80
C GLU A 240 13.00 35.15 12.63
N PHE A 241 12.08 35.07 13.57
CA PHE A 241 10.84 35.83 13.60
C PHE A 241 10.68 36.57 14.94
N LYS A 242 9.66 37.42 15.03
CA LYS A 242 9.33 38.11 16.28
C LYS A 242 8.79 37.09 17.31
N PRO A 243 9.11 37.25 18.62
CA PRO A 243 8.49 36.45 19.66
C PRO A 243 6.96 36.52 19.60
N GLY A 244 6.29 35.39 19.82
CA GLY A 244 4.83 35.28 19.72
C GLY A 244 4.25 35.24 18.31
N SER A 245 5.09 35.13 17.28
CA SER A 245 4.64 35.02 15.88
C SER A 245 3.82 33.75 15.64
N LYS A 246 2.88 33.86 14.68
CA LYS A 246 2.26 32.73 14.00
C LYS A 246 2.75 32.73 12.56
N VAL A 247 3.71 31.87 12.27
CA VAL A 247 4.35 31.77 10.96
C VAL A 247 3.60 30.72 10.15
N GLU A 248 2.97 31.12 9.05
CA GLU A 248 2.41 30.20 8.06
C GLU A 248 3.41 30.04 6.91
N VAL A 249 3.61 28.80 6.47
CA VAL A 249 4.49 28.41 5.38
C VAL A 249 3.68 27.59 4.39
N LYS A 250 3.55 28.07 3.19
CA LYS A 250 3.04 27.30 2.06
C LYS A 250 4.23 26.74 1.30
N MET A 251 4.20 25.46 0.96
CA MET A 251 5.29 24.82 0.22
C MET A 251 4.75 23.93 -0.90
N ALA A 252 5.47 23.94 -2.03
CA ALA A 252 5.24 23.00 -3.12
C ALA A 252 6.59 22.53 -3.68
N SER A 253 6.57 21.32 -4.25
CA SER A 253 7.75 20.69 -4.85
C SER A 253 7.47 20.20 -6.26
N SER A 254 8.54 19.96 -7.03
CA SER A 254 8.50 19.40 -8.39
C SER A 254 9.75 18.56 -8.65
N TYR A 255 9.61 17.44 -9.36
CA TYR A 255 10.75 16.67 -9.87
C TYR A 255 11.23 17.17 -11.24
N ILE A 256 10.53 18.14 -11.86
CA ILE A 256 10.72 18.56 -13.24
C ILE A 256 11.59 19.81 -13.33
N SER A 257 11.17 20.90 -12.70
CA SER A 257 11.90 22.17 -12.74
C SER A 257 11.47 23.14 -11.62
N PRO A 258 12.26 24.22 -11.37
CA PRO A 258 11.85 25.29 -10.46
C PRO A 258 10.53 25.96 -10.90
N GLU A 259 10.35 26.19 -12.21
CA GLU A 259 9.13 26.80 -12.78
C GLU A 259 7.91 25.93 -12.55
N GLN A 260 8.09 24.60 -12.60
CA GLN A 260 7.01 23.69 -12.31
C GLN A 260 6.68 23.66 -10.79
N ALA A 261 7.66 23.79 -9.92
CA ALA A 261 7.41 23.93 -8.48
C ALA A 261 6.57 25.20 -8.18
N GLU A 262 6.91 26.33 -8.81
CA GLU A 262 6.10 27.56 -8.71
C GLU A 262 4.70 27.38 -9.34
N LEU A 263 4.57 26.63 -10.42
CA LEU A 263 3.27 26.33 -11.02
C LEU A 263 2.42 25.45 -10.09
N ASN A 264 3.00 24.42 -9.49
CA ASN A 264 2.32 23.56 -8.51
C ASN A 264 1.87 24.39 -7.29
N PHE A 265 2.74 25.27 -6.79
CA PHE A 265 2.39 26.21 -5.72
C PHE A 265 1.19 27.09 -6.10
N LYS A 266 1.23 27.67 -7.30
CA LYS A 266 0.16 28.54 -7.80
C LYS A 266 -1.17 27.79 -7.97
N GLN A 267 -1.12 26.58 -8.50
CA GLN A 267 -2.34 25.78 -8.75
C GLN A 267 -2.99 25.28 -7.45
N GLU A 268 -2.18 24.92 -6.45
CA GLU A 268 -2.67 24.19 -5.28
C GLU A 268 -2.81 25.07 -4.02
N LEU A 269 -2.03 26.13 -3.89
CA LEU A 269 -1.93 26.89 -2.63
C LEU A 269 -2.20 28.39 -2.73
N ALA A 270 -2.12 28.99 -3.93
CA ALA A 270 -2.23 30.46 -4.06
C ALA A 270 -3.55 30.99 -3.47
N ASP A 271 -4.66 30.31 -3.70
CA ASP A 271 -5.99 30.72 -3.24
C ASP A 271 -6.28 30.32 -1.77
N HIS A 272 -5.38 29.61 -1.12
CA HIS A 272 -5.55 29.20 0.28
C HIS A 272 -5.16 30.34 1.22
N LYS A 273 -6.15 31.14 1.64
CA LYS A 273 -5.92 32.33 2.48
C LYS A 273 -5.25 32.03 3.83
N ASN A 274 -5.46 30.86 4.38
CA ASN A 274 -4.88 30.40 5.65
C ASN A 274 -4.93 28.87 5.72
N LEU A 275 -4.29 28.29 6.75
CA LEU A 275 -4.22 26.84 6.97
C LEU A 275 -5.62 26.19 7.06
N GLU A 276 -6.62 26.88 7.60
CA GLU A 276 -7.96 26.30 7.78
C GLU A 276 -8.64 25.98 6.45
N VAL A 277 -8.33 26.75 5.40
CA VAL A 277 -8.84 26.47 4.02
C VAL A 277 -8.21 25.18 3.48
N THR A 278 -6.89 24.99 3.64
CA THR A 278 -6.19 23.77 3.22
C THR A 278 -6.71 22.56 3.99
N LYS A 279 -6.84 22.70 5.31
CA LYS A 279 -7.36 21.66 6.20
C LYS A 279 -8.77 21.21 5.78
N LYS A 280 -9.66 22.16 5.49
CA LYS A 280 -11.03 21.86 5.05
C LYS A 280 -11.03 21.09 3.74
N LYS A 281 -10.28 21.55 2.73
CA LYS A 281 -10.18 20.86 1.43
C LYS A 281 -9.62 19.44 1.56
N GLY A 282 -8.57 19.25 2.36
CA GLY A 282 -8.00 17.93 2.64
C GLY A 282 -9.00 16.99 3.34
N PHE A 283 -9.78 17.52 4.29
CA PHE A 283 -10.87 16.76 4.93
C PHE A 283 -11.93 16.33 3.90
N GLU A 284 -12.38 17.24 3.04
CA GLU A 284 -13.40 16.95 2.02
C GLU A 284 -12.96 15.85 1.06
N ILE A 285 -11.70 15.89 0.60
CA ILE A 285 -11.12 14.89 -0.30
C ILE A 285 -11.09 13.50 0.39
N TRP A 286 -10.60 13.41 1.62
CA TRP A 286 -10.55 12.15 2.35
C TRP A 286 -11.96 11.64 2.70
N ASN A 287 -12.86 12.51 3.14
CA ASN A 287 -14.22 12.10 3.47
C ASN A 287 -14.97 11.60 2.23
N GLU A 288 -14.76 12.21 1.06
CA GLU A 288 -15.33 11.75 -0.20
C GLU A 288 -14.83 10.34 -0.56
N LEU A 289 -13.50 10.10 -0.44
CA LEU A 289 -12.90 8.82 -0.76
C LEU A 289 -13.37 7.72 0.21
N LEU A 290 -13.35 7.98 1.52
CA LEU A 290 -13.75 7.00 2.53
C LEU A 290 -15.24 6.62 2.39
N ASN A 291 -16.08 7.55 1.95
CA ASN A 291 -17.50 7.30 1.67
C ASN A 291 -17.74 6.43 0.41
N ARG A 292 -16.68 6.04 -0.33
CA ARG A 292 -16.81 4.99 -1.37
C ARG A 292 -17.16 3.63 -0.77
N VAL A 293 -16.76 3.38 0.48
CA VAL A 293 -17.12 2.16 1.21
C VAL A 293 -17.74 2.53 2.54
N LEU A 294 -19.06 2.48 2.61
CA LEU A 294 -19.81 2.76 3.84
C LEU A 294 -20.11 1.44 4.55
N VAL A 295 -19.68 1.31 5.81
CA VAL A 295 -19.98 0.15 6.66
C VAL A 295 -20.96 0.52 7.77
N GLU A 296 -21.88 -0.39 8.04
CA GLU A 296 -22.92 -0.27 9.08
C GLU A 296 -22.87 -1.50 10.01
N GLY A 297 -23.15 -1.32 11.29
CA GLY A 297 -22.93 -2.34 12.32
C GLY A 297 -21.49 -2.37 12.82
N GLY A 298 -21.12 -3.47 13.47
CA GLY A 298 -19.82 -3.60 14.16
C GLY A 298 -19.66 -2.61 15.34
N THR A 299 -18.56 -2.69 16.03
CA THR A 299 -18.21 -1.78 17.13
C THR A 299 -17.57 -0.49 16.59
N GLU A 300 -17.40 0.52 17.46
CA GLU A 300 -16.61 1.74 17.12
C GLU A 300 -15.16 1.38 16.79
N GLU A 301 -14.58 0.39 17.48
CA GLU A 301 -13.23 -0.11 17.23
C GLU A 301 -13.13 -0.82 15.87
N ASP A 302 -14.11 -1.64 15.50
CA ASP A 302 -14.16 -2.28 14.18
C ASP A 302 -14.20 -1.22 13.07
N ARG A 303 -15.03 -0.17 13.23
CA ARG A 303 -15.08 0.95 12.27
C ARG A 303 -13.77 1.74 12.23
N ALA A 304 -13.15 2.01 13.38
CA ALA A 304 -11.87 2.69 13.43
C ALA A 304 -10.76 1.88 12.74
N THR A 305 -10.72 0.57 12.95
CA THR A 305 -9.79 -0.34 12.28
C THR A 305 -10.04 -0.35 10.78
N PHE A 306 -11.30 -0.48 10.35
CA PHE A 306 -11.66 -0.52 8.94
C PHE A 306 -11.27 0.76 8.19
N TYR A 307 -11.64 1.93 8.72
CA TYR A 307 -11.35 3.20 8.05
C TYR A 307 -9.88 3.59 8.14
N SER A 308 -9.14 3.16 9.18
CA SER A 308 -7.69 3.33 9.24
C SER A 308 -6.98 2.45 8.20
N CYS A 309 -7.42 1.20 8.02
CA CYS A 309 -6.93 0.33 6.96
C CYS A 309 -7.34 0.86 5.56
N LEU A 310 -8.59 1.32 5.38
CA LEU A 310 -9.02 1.90 4.10
C LEU A 310 -8.22 3.16 3.76
N PHE A 311 -7.87 3.98 4.75
CA PHE A 311 -6.97 5.13 4.56
C PHE A 311 -5.61 4.66 4.03
N ARG A 312 -4.94 3.68 4.68
CA ARG A 312 -3.61 3.21 4.27
C ARG A 312 -3.62 2.51 2.92
N ALA A 313 -4.67 1.76 2.58
CA ALA A 313 -4.85 1.15 1.26
C ALA A 313 -4.92 2.19 0.11
N ASN A 314 -5.13 3.47 0.43
CA ASN A 314 -5.23 4.57 -0.53
C ASN A 314 -4.04 5.56 -0.46
N LEU A 315 -2.88 5.12 0.06
CA LEU A 315 -1.66 5.92 0.06
C LEU A 315 -0.72 5.55 -1.11
N PHE A 316 -0.59 4.27 -1.41
CA PHE A 316 0.35 3.71 -2.40
C PHE A 316 -0.42 2.93 -3.49
N SER A 317 0.07 2.84 -4.71
CA SER A 317 1.26 3.51 -5.26
C SER A 317 1.03 5.00 -5.41
N ARG A 318 2.07 5.79 -5.18
CA ARG A 318 1.94 7.25 -5.27
C ARG A 318 2.06 7.72 -6.72
N LYS A 319 1.41 8.84 -7.01
CA LYS A 319 1.58 9.59 -8.25
C LYS A 319 3.03 10.10 -8.34
N PHE A 320 3.60 10.00 -9.52
CA PHE A 320 4.93 10.51 -9.83
C PHE A 320 4.90 11.34 -11.13
N TYR A 321 3.81 12.07 -11.32
CA TYR A 321 3.58 12.95 -12.45
C TYR A 321 3.05 14.29 -11.99
N GLU A 322 3.20 15.28 -12.84
CA GLU A 322 2.78 16.65 -12.59
C GLU A 322 1.90 17.13 -13.73
N ILE A 323 1.29 18.30 -13.56
CA ILE A 323 0.37 18.87 -14.56
C ILE A 323 0.97 20.18 -15.09
N ASP A 324 1.14 20.27 -16.40
CA ASP A 324 1.67 21.47 -17.04
C ASP A 324 0.67 22.64 -17.02
N ALA A 325 1.08 23.80 -17.49
CA ALA A 325 0.23 24.98 -17.54
C ALA A 325 -0.99 24.85 -18.50
N LYS A 326 -1.00 23.83 -19.36
CA LYS A 326 -2.10 23.53 -20.28
C LYS A 326 -3.05 22.44 -19.75
N GLY A 327 -2.73 21.87 -18.58
CA GLY A 327 -3.51 20.79 -17.96
C GLY A 327 -3.10 19.37 -18.40
N ASN A 328 -1.97 19.22 -19.10
CA ASN A 328 -1.50 17.89 -19.53
C ASN A 328 -0.62 17.24 -18.48
N PRO A 329 -0.74 15.91 -18.24
CA PRO A 329 0.17 15.17 -17.38
C PRO A 329 1.52 14.96 -18.07
N TYR A 330 2.59 15.08 -17.29
CA TYR A 330 3.95 14.75 -17.69
C TYR A 330 4.80 14.46 -16.44
N TYR A 331 5.94 13.82 -16.63
CA TYR A 331 6.76 13.40 -15.49
C TYR A 331 8.25 13.38 -15.81
N TYR A 332 9.07 13.55 -14.78
CA TYR A 332 10.45 13.15 -14.77
C TYR A 332 10.53 11.65 -14.54
N SER A 333 11.18 10.90 -15.45
CA SER A 333 11.30 9.45 -15.32
C SER A 333 12.34 9.07 -14.25
N PRO A 334 11.97 8.31 -13.23
CA PRO A 334 12.93 7.80 -12.26
C PRO A 334 13.78 6.63 -12.82
N TYR A 335 13.54 6.22 -14.08
CA TYR A 335 14.24 5.12 -14.74
C TYR A 335 15.32 5.61 -15.71
N ASP A 336 15.04 6.59 -16.58
CA ASP A 336 15.99 7.09 -17.59
C ASP A 336 16.40 8.54 -17.38
N GLY A 337 15.87 9.24 -16.38
CA GLY A 337 16.20 10.61 -16.04
C GLY A 337 15.73 11.68 -17.04
N LYS A 338 14.76 11.34 -17.90
CA LYS A 338 14.21 12.26 -18.91
C LYS A 338 12.77 12.67 -18.57
N ILE A 339 12.31 13.72 -19.26
CA ILE A 339 10.92 14.16 -19.17
C ILE A 339 10.08 13.44 -20.23
N HIS A 340 8.97 12.86 -19.79
CA HIS A 340 8.00 12.18 -20.64
C HIS A 340 6.59 12.71 -20.43
N SER A 341 5.74 12.62 -21.46
CA SER A 341 4.30 12.89 -21.35
C SER A 341 3.58 11.70 -20.77
N GLY A 342 2.46 11.94 -20.06
CA GLY A 342 1.61 10.89 -19.50
C GLY A 342 1.68 10.77 -17.98
N TYR A 343 1.31 9.61 -17.49
CA TYR A 343 1.20 9.31 -16.06
C TYR A 343 2.32 8.37 -15.62
N MET A 344 2.91 8.60 -14.47
CA MET A 344 3.85 7.71 -13.80
C MET A 344 3.42 7.51 -12.35
N TYR A 345 3.62 6.28 -11.86
CA TYR A 345 3.37 5.90 -10.47
C TYR A 345 4.58 5.16 -9.91
N THR A 346 4.78 5.26 -8.61
CA THR A 346 5.94 4.65 -7.93
C THR A 346 5.63 4.26 -6.49
N ASP A 347 6.66 3.81 -5.78
CA ASP A 347 6.63 3.42 -4.35
C ASP A 347 5.71 2.25 -4.07
N ASN A 348 6.06 1.14 -4.69
CA ASN A 348 5.33 -0.11 -4.50
C ASN A 348 6.22 -1.34 -4.73
N GLY A 349 6.04 -2.37 -3.91
CA GLY A 349 6.59 -3.71 -4.05
C GLY A 349 5.50 -4.68 -4.52
N PHE A 350 5.70 -5.28 -5.70
CA PHE A 350 4.62 -6.07 -6.31
C PHE A 350 4.48 -7.47 -5.71
N TRP A 351 5.55 -8.04 -5.14
CA TRP A 351 5.49 -9.30 -4.41
C TRP A 351 4.48 -9.24 -3.24
N ASP A 352 4.42 -8.08 -2.58
CA ASP A 352 3.47 -7.82 -1.50
C ASP A 352 2.07 -7.56 -2.06
N THR A 353 1.94 -6.56 -2.93
CA THR A 353 0.70 -5.85 -3.20
C THR A 353 -0.20 -6.46 -4.27
N PHE A 354 0.31 -7.39 -5.10
CA PHE A 354 -0.53 -8.08 -6.08
C PHE A 354 -1.69 -8.84 -5.45
N ARG A 355 -1.54 -9.25 -4.17
CA ARG A 355 -2.43 -10.19 -3.46
C ARG A 355 -3.74 -9.56 -2.97
N ALA A 356 -3.71 -8.30 -2.52
CA ALA A 356 -4.93 -7.63 -2.01
C ALA A 356 -5.04 -6.16 -2.43
N GLN A 357 -3.95 -5.39 -2.42
CA GLN A 357 -3.98 -3.96 -2.68
C GLN A 357 -4.46 -3.65 -4.11
N PHE A 358 -3.90 -4.31 -5.13
CA PHE A 358 -4.34 -4.14 -6.52
C PHE A 358 -5.73 -4.72 -6.78
N PRO A 359 -6.11 -5.92 -6.28
CA PRO A 359 -7.49 -6.40 -6.35
C PRO A 359 -8.52 -5.46 -5.72
N LEU A 360 -8.24 -4.83 -4.57
CA LEU A 360 -9.10 -3.81 -3.97
C LEU A 360 -9.17 -2.55 -4.85
N SER A 361 -8.01 -2.09 -5.34
CA SER A 361 -7.95 -0.93 -6.24
C SER A 361 -8.71 -1.15 -7.55
N ASN A 362 -8.74 -2.36 -8.08
CA ASN A 362 -9.55 -2.70 -9.26
C ASN A 362 -11.07 -2.56 -8.99
N ILE A 363 -11.53 -2.70 -7.75
CA ILE A 363 -12.91 -2.41 -7.36
C ILE A 363 -13.15 -0.90 -7.22
N LEU A 364 -12.23 -0.19 -6.55
CA LEU A 364 -12.47 1.18 -6.09
C LEU A 364 -11.95 2.26 -7.07
N HIS A 365 -10.92 1.97 -7.88
CA HIS A 365 -10.12 2.96 -8.61
C HIS A 365 -9.79 2.55 -10.05
N GLN A 366 -10.74 2.06 -10.82
CA GLN A 366 -10.51 1.53 -12.18
C GLN A 366 -9.82 2.51 -13.12
N GLN A 367 -10.19 3.80 -13.06
CA GLN A 367 -9.56 4.82 -13.92
C GLN A 367 -8.08 5.02 -13.56
N MET A 368 -7.77 5.05 -12.27
CA MET A 368 -6.38 5.13 -11.82
C MET A 368 -5.61 3.87 -12.20
N GLN A 369 -6.21 2.69 -12.03
CA GLN A 369 -5.61 1.41 -12.45
C GLN A 369 -5.26 1.41 -13.93
N GLY A 370 -6.12 1.95 -14.78
CA GLY A 370 -5.83 2.08 -16.19
C GLY A 370 -4.59 2.90 -16.50
N ARG A 371 -4.41 4.04 -15.82
CA ARG A 371 -3.21 4.89 -15.93
C ARG A 371 -1.97 4.18 -15.36
N TYR A 372 -2.14 3.47 -14.26
CA TYR A 372 -1.07 2.74 -13.60
C TYR A 372 -0.55 1.59 -14.48
N MET A 373 -1.44 0.79 -15.09
CA MET A 373 -1.04 -0.30 -15.99
C MET A 373 -0.26 0.22 -17.20
N GLN A 374 -0.66 1.35 -17.78
CA GLN A 374 0.11 1.99 -18.85
C GLN A 374 1.48 2.44 -18.32
N SER A 375 1.55 3.02 -17.12
CA SER A 375 2.83 3.46 -16.54
C SER A 375 3.82 2.31 -16.28
N LEU A 376 3.34 1.08 -16.05
CA LEU A 376 4.21 -0.10 -15.96
C LEU A 376 4.87 -0.43 -17.32
N LEU A 377 4.12 -0.30 -18.42
CA LEU A 377 4.69 -0.47 -19.77
C LEU A 377 5.71 0.63 -20.07
N ASP A 378 5.39 1.87 -19.72
CA ASP A 378 6.30 3.01 -19.91
C ASP A 378 7.58 2.82 -19.07
N ALA A 379 7.47 2.37 -17.82
CA ALA A 379 8.60 2.03 -16.95
C ALA A 379 9.47 0.92 -17.58
N GLN A 380 8.86 -0.13 -18.11
CA GLN A 380 9.57 -1.21 -18.77
C GLN A 380 10.33 -0.73 -20.01
N GLN A 381 9.71 0.12 -20.84
CA GLN A 381 10.37 0.68 -22.02
C GLN A 381 11.57 1.57 -21.66
N GLN A 382 11.46 2.34 -20.56
CA GLN A 382 12.51 3.26 -20.09
C GLN A 382 13.63 2.53 -19.37
N ALA A 383 13.31 1.47 -18.60
CA ALA A 383 14.28 0.70 -17.81
C ALA A 383 14.80 -0.56 -18.53
N GLY A 384 14.12 -1.07 -19.58
CA GLY A 384 14.40 -2.33 -20.23
C GLY A 384 13.74 -3.55 -19.56
N PHE A 385 13.31 -3.43 -18.30
CA PHE A 385 12.64 -4.48 -17.52
C PHE A 385 11.48 -3.87 -16.72
N TYR A 386 10.50 -4.69 -16.32
CA TYR A 386 9.51 -4.29 -15.34
C TYR A 386 10.17 -4.09 -13.99
N PRO A 387 9.77 -3.08 -13.20
CA PRO A 387 10.16 -3.04 -11.80
C PRO A 387 9.50 -4.18 -11.02
N THR A 388 10.25 -4.87 -10.16
CA THR A 388 9.71 -5.73 -9.11
C THR A 388 9.33 -4.90 -7.89
N TRP A 389 10.15 -3.88 -7.63
CA TRP A 389 9.97 -2.83 -6.63
C TRP A 389 10.37 -1.48 -7.23
N SER A 390 9.57 -0.45 -7.04
CA SER A 390 9.87 0.93 -7.42
C SER A 390 9.99 1.84 -6.20
N ASN A 391 11.10 2.66 -6.10
CA ASN A 391 11.30 3.61 -5.00
C ASN A 391 12.44 4.63 -5.29
N PRO A 392 12.21 5.73 -6.04
CA PRO A 392 11.17 5.86 -7.05
C PRO A 392 11.48 5.07 -8.31
N GLY A 393 12.76 4.81 -8.59
CA GLY A 393 13.23 3.97 -9.69
C GLY A 393 13.23 2.48 -9.33
N MET A 394 13.85 1.69 -10.20
CA MET A 394 13.91 0.23 -10.05
C MET A 394 14.81 -0.17 -8.89
N SER A 395 14.25 -0.87 -7.92
CA SER A 395 14.96 -1.45 -6.79
C SER A 395 15.19 -2.96 -6.98
N GLY A 396 16.37 -3.43 -6.59
CA GLY A 396 16.77 -4.81 -6.69
C GLY A 396 16.39 -5.65 -5.46
N VAL A 397 15.13 -5.61 -5.03
CA VAL A 397 14.62 -6.34 -3.85
C VAL A 397 13.41 -7.19 -4.21
N MET A 398 13.17 -8.23 -3.42
CA MET A 398 12.11 -9.24 -3.53
C MET A 398 12.19 -10.11 -4.78
N ILE A 399 11.30 -11.09 -4.87
CA ILE A 399 11.26 -12.12 -5.91
C ILE A 399 9.99 -12.02 -6.76
N GLY A 400 9.93 -12.81 -7.85
CA GLY A 400 8.78 -12.84 -8.75
C GLY A 400 8.85 -11.77 -9.85
N ASN A 401 7.99 -11.94 -10.87
CA ASN A 401 7.83 -10.99 -11.97
C ASN A 401 6.38 -10.47 -11.99
N HIS A 402 5.86 -10.09 -10.82
CA HIS A 402 4.42 -9.88 -10.57
C HIS A 402 3.78 -8.70 -11.32
N ALA A 403 4.55 -7.88 -12.04
CA ALA A 403 3.97 -6.88 -12.93
C ALA A 403 2.95 -7.48 -13.90
N ILE A 404 3.21 -8.72 -14.40
CA ILE A 404 2.26 -9.43 -15.26
C ILE A 404 0.97 -9.81 -14.54
N SER A 405 1.04 -10.14 -13.25
CA SER A 405 -0.15 -10.41 -12.43
C SER A 405 -1.05 -9.17 -12.33
N LEU A 406 -0.46 -7.98 -12.08
CA LEU A 406 -1.18 -6.72 -12.02
C LEU A 406 -1.88 -6.41 -13.36
N LEU A 407 -1.15 -6.53 -14.47
CA LEU A 407 -1.65 -6.28 -15.82
C LEU A 407 -2.78 -7.25 -16.18
N THR A 408 -2.60 -8.54 -15.89
CA THR A 408 -3.62 -9.56 -16.15
C THR A 408 -4.86 -9.36 -15.28
N ASP A 409 -4.69 -9.10 -13.98
CA ASP A 409 -5.81 -8.88 -13.07
C ASP A 409 -6.64 -7.65 -13.47
N ALA A 410 -5.96 -6.57 -13.84
CA ALA A 410 -6.62 -5.36 -14.36
C ALA A 410 -7.37 -5.65 -15.68
N TRP A 411 -6.75 -6.41 -16.59
CA TRP A 411 -7.39 -6.78 -17.86
C TRP A 411 -8.64 -7.64 -17.65
N VAL A 412 -8.56 -8.67 -16.82
CA VAL A 412 -9.70 -9.53 -16.47
C VAL A 412 -10.83 -8.72 -15.87
N LYS A 413 -10.51 -7.69 -15.09
CA LYS A 413 -11.47 -6.79 -14.44
C LYS A 413 -11.88 -5.57 -15.29
N GLY A 414 -11.66 -5.63 -16.60
CA GLY A 414 -12.22 -4.68 -17.55
C GLY A 414 -11.36 -3.46 -17.88
N VAL A 415 -10.16 -3.31 -17.33
CA VAL A 415 -9.22 -2.24 -17.72
C VAL A 415 -8.70 -2.51 -19.14
N ARG A 416 -8.79 -1.51 -20.03
CA ARG A 416 -8.45 -1.65 -21.47
C ARG A 416 -7.60 -0.47 -21.98
N THR A 417 -6.79 0.13 -21.11
CA THR A 417 -6.02 1.34 -21.40
C THR A 417 -4.59 1.07 -21.86
N PHE A 418 -4.16 -0.17 -21.88
CA PHE A 418 -2.83 -0.60 -22.31
C PHE A 418 -2.89 -1.68 -23.39
N ASP A 419 -1.80 -1.83 -24.13
CA ASP A 419 -1.68 -2.87 -25.16
C ASP A 419 -1.22 -4.21 -24.54
N PRO A 420 -2.07 -5.25 -24.54
CA PRO A 420 -1.75 -6.53 -23.94
C PRO A 420 -0.63 -7.28 -24.67
N ASP A 421 -0.48 -7.10 -25.98
CA ASP A 421 0.61 -7.71 -26.73
C ASP A 421 1.97 -7.11 -26.35
N SER A 422 2.02 -5.80 -26.09
CA SER A 422 3.22 -5.16 -25.55
C SER A 422 3.52 -5.67 -24.14
N ALA A 423 2.50 -5.87 -23.30
CA ALA A 423 2.66 -6.43 -21.97
C ALA A 423 3.25 -7.86 -22.02
N LEU A 424 2.73 -8.70 -22.91
CA LEU A 424 3.23 -10.07 -23.11
C LEU A 424 4.64 -10.12 -23.70
N ARG A 425 4.98 -9.25 -24.66
CA ARG A 425 6.34 -9.12 -25.19
C ARG A 425 7.33 -8.71 -24.11
N ALA A 426 6.97 -7.72 -23.32
CA ALA A 426 7.79 -7.25 -22.20
C ALA A 426 8.01 -8.36 -21.16
N TYR A 427 6.95 -9.08 -20.79
CA TYR A 427 7.06 -10.21 -19.87
C TYR A 427 7.89 -11.36 -20.45
N TYR A 428 7.75 -11.67 -21.73
CA TYR A 428 8.61 -12.67 -22.39
C TYR A 428 10.09 -12.26 -22.33
N HIS A 429 10.39 -10.97 -22.49
CA HIS A 429 11.74 -10.44 -22.28
C HIS A 429 12.20 -10.66 -20.83
N GLU A 430 11.36 -10.40 -19.83
CA GLU A 430 11.65 -10.69 -18.42
C GLU A 430 12.07 -12.15 -18.22
N THR A 431 11.29 -13.08 -18.79
CA THR A 431 11.44 -14.53 -18.55
C THR A 431 12.60 -15.17 -19.31
N THR A 432 13.22 -14.47 -20.25
CA THR A 432 14.31 -14.97 -21.10
C THR A 432 15.62 -14.23 -20.92
N ASN A 433 15.69 -13.28 -20.00
CA ASN A 433 16.87 -12.47 -19.75
C ASN A 433 17.14 -12.29 -18.25
N LYS A 434 18.42 -12.17 -17.91
CA LYS A 434 18.87 -11.75 -16.59
C LYS A 434 18.84 -10.22 -16.52
N GLY A 435 18.25 -9.69 -15.46
CA GLY A 435 18.22 -8.26 -15.23
C GLY A 435 19.51 -7.69 -14.63
N PHE A 436 19.51 -6.38 -14.38
CA PHE A 436 20.70 -5.61 -13.98
C PHE A 436 21.01 -5.75 -12.48
N TYR A 437 20.02 -5.94 -11.62
CA TYR A 437 20.16 -5.89 -10.16
C TYR A 437 20.02 -7.28 -9.55
N GLY A 438 21.13 -8.07 -9.54
CA GLY A 438 21.22 -9.29 -8.72
C GLY A 438 20.10 -10.33 -8.90
N GLY A 439 19.31 -10.22 -9.98
CA GLY A 439 18.20 -11.13 -10.27
C GLY A 439 16.81 -10.66 -9.84
N SER A 440 16.70 -9.47 -9.25
CA SER A 440 15.38 -8.94 -8.82
C SER A 440 14.57 -8.32 -9.96
N ASN A 441 15.16 -8.04 -11.10
CA ASN A 441 14.47 -7.72 -12.34
C ASN A 441 14.98 -8.64 -13.46
N GLY A 442 14.15 -8.93 -14.45
CA GLY A 442 14.33 -10.11 -15.28
C GLY A 442 14.05 -11.38 -14.44
N ARG A 443 14.38 -12.53 -14.98
CA ARG A 443 14.18 -13.81 -14.27
C ARG A 443 15.52 -14.43 -13.88
N GLU A 444 15.85 -14.42 -12.61
CA GLU A 444 17.04 -15.11 -12.12
C GLU A 444 16.89 -16.62 -12.30
N GLY A 445 17.93 -17.26 -12.88
CA GLY A 445 17.87 -18.69 -13.17
C GLY A 445 16.94 -19.05 -14.34
N TRP A 446 16.66 -18.10 -15.24
CA TRP A 446 15.74 -18.36 -16.37
C TRP A 446 16.15 -19.55 -17.24
N LYS A 447 17.45 -19.80 -17.44
CA LYS A 447 17.95 -20.94 -18.24
C LYS A 447 17.60 -22.27 -17.57
N GLU A 448 17.88 -22.37 -16.28
CA GLU A 448 17.58 -23.52 -15.44
C GLU A 448 16.08 -23.75 -15.37
N TYR A 449 15.29 -22.68 -15.19
CA TYR A 449 13.84 -22.76 -15.15
C TYR A 449 13.26 -23.29 -16.48
N TYR A 450 13.79 -22.87 -17.63
CA TYR A 450 13.38 -23.40 -18.94
C TYR A 450 13.82 -24.84 -19.18
N THR A 451 15.01 -25.24 -18.71
CA THR A 451 15.59 -26.57 -19.03
C THR A 451 15.21 -27.62 -18.01
N LEU A 452 15.14 -27.28 -16.72
CA LEU A 452 14.84 -28.19 -15.62
C LEU A 452 13.37 -28.13 -15.21
N GLY A 453 12.67 -27.03 -15.51
CA GLY A 453 11.33 -26.75 -15.01
C GLY A 453 11.29 -26.26 -13.56
N TYR A 454 12.43 -25.86 -12.98
CA TYR A 454 12.54 -25.27 -11.64
C TYR A 454 13.86 -24.52 -11.48
N ILE A 455 13.96 -23.68 -10.47
CA ILE A 455 15.20 -23.04 -10.05
C ILE A 455 15.95 -23.99 -9.10
N PRO A 456 17.20 -24.40 -9.41
CA PRO A 456 17.92 -25.34 -8.57
C PRO A 456 18.44 -24.70 -7.27
N TYR A 457 18.31 -25.43 -6.18
CA TYR A 457 18.88 -25.06 -4.89
C TYR A 457 20.40 -25.24 -4.89
N GLY A 458 21.11 -24.29 -4.30
CA GLY A 458 22.58 -24.30 -4.13
C GLY A 458 23.20 -23.04 -4.72
N ASP A 459 23.03 -22.81 -6.02
CA ASP A 459 23.63 -21.66 -6.71
C ASP A 459 22.72 -20.41 -6.68
N ILE A 460 21.42 -20.61 -6.53
CA ILE A 460 20.42 -19.52 -6.52
C ILE A 460 19.66 -19.57 -5.20
N HIS A 461 19.69 -18.45 -4.49
CA HIS A 461 18.93 -18.27 -3.24
C HIS A 461 17.43 -18.31 -3.50
N GLU A 462 16.64 -18.73 -2.48
CA GLU A 462 15.18 -18.71 -2.51
C GLU A 462 14.58 -19.49 -3.71
N SER A 463 15.27 -20.52 -4.12
CA SER A 463 15.02 -21.24 -5.36
C SER A 463 13.63 -21.85 -5.48
N THR A 464 13.10 -22.44 -4.39
CA THR A 464 11.76 -23.02 -4.37
C THR A 464 10.70 -21.92 -4.40
N ALA A 465 10.88 -20.86 -3.61
CA ALA A 465 9.99 -19.71 -3.62
C ALA A 465 9.92 -19.08 -5.03
N LYS A 466 11.08 -18.81 -5.66
CA LYS A 466 11.14 -18.30 -7.04
C LYS A 466 10.43 -19.22 -8.05
N THR A 467 10.57 -20.53 -7.91
CA THR A 467 9.88 -21.48 -8.80
C THR A 467 8.35 -21.37 -8.68
N LEU A 468 7.84 -21.24 -7.46
CA LEU A 468 6.40 -21.11 -7.21
C LEU A 468 5.83 -19.78 -7.72
N GLU A 469 6.51 -18.68 -7.42
CA GLU A 469 6.12 -17.34 -7.87
C GLU A 469 6.16 -17.22 -9.39
N TYR A 470 7.22 -17.73 -10.06
CA TYR A 470 7.31 -17.72 -11.52
C TYR A 470 6.23 -18.58 -12.18
N ALA A 471 5.84 -19.71 -11.58
CA ALA A 471 4.76 -20.55 -12.11
C ALA A 471 3.40 -19.83 -12.05
N TYR A 472 3.15 -19.05 -11.00
CA TYR A 472 1.97 -18.21 -10.90
C TYR A 472 2.01 -17.03 -11.89
N ASP A 473 3.15 -16.37 -12.05
CA ASP A 473 3.30 -15.28 -13.02
C ASP A 473 3.10 -15.79 -14.46
N ASP A 474 3.62 -16.99 -14.78
CA ASP A 474 3.41 -17.65 -16.08
C ASP A 474 1.92 -18.00 -16.30
N PHE A 475 1.19 -18.39 -15.25
CA PHE A 475 -0.27 -18.53 -15.33
C PHE A 475 -0.94 -17.20 -15.68
N CYS A 476 -0.56 -16.10 -15.06
CA CYS A 476 -1.10 -14.79 -15.39
C CYS A 476 -0.84 -14.40 -16.85
N ALA A 477 0.38 -14.64 -17.35
CA ALA A 477 0.72 -14.39 -18.75
C ALA A 477 -0.06 -15.31 -19.72
N HIS A 478 -0.23 -16.59 -19.37
CA HIS A 478 -1.08 -17.52 -20.11
C HIS A 478 -2.52 -17.02 -20.20
N GLN A 479 -3.10 -16.58 -19.08
CA GLN A 479 -4.47 -16.03 -19.04
C GLN A 479 -4.62 -14.79 -19.92
N LEU A 480 -3.69 -13.84 -19.84
CA LEU A 480 -3.72 -12.65 -20.68
C LEU A 480 -3.63 -13.04 -22.18
N ALA A 481 -2.72 -13.94 -22.52
CA ALA A 481 -2.54 -14.44 -23.89
C ALA A 481 -3.80 -15.15 -24.42
N LYS A 482 -4.42 -16.02 -23.62
CA LYS A 482 -5.68 -16.72 -23.94
C LYS A 482 -6.83 -15.71 -24.20
N LEU A 483 -6.98 -14.73 -23.32
CA LEU A 483 -8.04 -13.70 -23.41
C LEU A 483 -7.85 -12.76 -24.62
N THR A 484 -6.63 -12.59 -25.11
CA THR A 484 -6.31 -11.72 -26.25
C THR A 484 -6.07 -12.48 -27.55
N GLY A 485 -6.13 -13.82 -27.52
CA GLY A 485 -5.95 -14.70 -28.69
C GLY A 485 -4.50 -14.83 -29.15
N ASN A 486 -3.53 -14.52 -28.30
CA ASN A 486 -2.10 -14.67 -28.63
C ASN A 486 -1.62 -16.09 -28.37
N THR A 487 -1.79 -16.97 -29.37
CA THR A 487 -1.49 -18.41 -29.24
C THR A 487 -0.03 -18.73 -28.98
N PHE A 488 0.92 -17.86 -29.38
CA PHE A 488 2.34 -18.08 -29.12
C PHE A 488 2.61 -18.02 -27.62
N TYR A 489 2.25 -16.93 -26.97
CA TYR A 489 2.49 -16.77 -25.52
C TYR A 489 1.60 -17.68 -24.69
N GLU A 490 0.37 -17.95 -25.14
CA GLU A 490 -0.51 -18.95 -24.52
C GLU A 490 0.16 -20.32 -24.41
N ASN A 491 0.80 -20.79 -25.48
CA ASN A 491 1.51 -22.06 -25.51
C ASN A 491 2.81 -22.04 -24.69
N VAL A 492 3.58 -20.95 -24.74
CA VAL A 492 4.84 -20.83 -23.98
C VAL A 492 4.56 -20.91 -22.47
N PHE A 493 3.72 -20.03 -21.98
CA PHE A 493 3.44 -19.91 -20.53
C PHE A 493 2.52 -21.02 -20.02
N GLY A 494 1.63 -21.54 -20.86
CA GLY A 494 0.75 -22.66 -20.55
C GLY A 494 1.46 -23.96 -20.18
N ARG A 495 2.76 -24.11 -20.54
CA ARG A 495 3.60 -25.23 -20.08
C ARG A 495 4.28 -24.91 -18.75
N GLN A 496 4.75 -23.68 -18.57
CA GLN A 496 5.56 -23.29 -17.44
C GLN A 496 4.75 -23.08 -16.16
N MET A 497 3.48 -22.73 -16.27
CA MET A 497 2.59 -22.53 -15.12
C MET A 497 2.39 -23.79 -14.24
N TYR A 498 2.85 -24.97 -14.70
CA TYR A 498 2.85 -26.21 -13.91
C TYR A 498 4.19 -26.53 -13.25
N ASN A 499 5.20 -25.68 -13.38
CA ASN A 499 6.55 -25.92 -12.87
C ASN A 499 6.63 -26.04 -11.34
N TYR A 500 5.64 -25.52 -10.58
CA TYR A 500 5.52 -25.71 -9.13
C TYR A 500 5.52 -27.19 -8.73
N ARG A 501 5.06 -28.12 -9.60
CA ARG A 501 5.06 -29.57 -9.37
C ARG A 501 6.46 -30.14 -9.18
N ASN A 502 7.47 -29.53 -9.84
CA ASN A 502 8.85 -30.01 -9.82
C ASN A 502 9.56 -29.77 -8.47
N VAL A 503 9.03 -28.90 -7.62
CA VAL A 503 9.56 -28.60 -6.30
C VAL A 503 8.70 -29.16 -5.15
N PHE A 504 7.64 -29.92 -5.45
CA PHE A 504 6.84 -30.64 -4.47
C PHE A 504 7.40 -32.06 -4.29
N ASP A 505 7.82 -32.40 -3.06
CA ASP A 505 8.28 -33.75 -2.72
C ASP A 505 7.16 -34.57 -2.08
N PRO A 506 6.57 -35.54 -2.80
CA PRO A 506 5.46 -36.33 -2.28
C PRO A 506 5.83 -37.26 -1.10
N LYS A 507 7.12 -37.52 -0.88
CA LYS A 507 7.57 -38.38 0.26
C LYS A 507 7.43 -37.65 1.58
N VAL A 508 7.69 -36.33 1.60
CA VAL A 508 7.56 -35.49 2.79
C VAL A 508 6.29 -34.65 2.80
N ASN A 509 5.60 -34.58 1.65
CA ASN A 509 4.35 -33.85 1.46
C ASN A 509 4.50 -32.33 1.63
N PHE A 510 5.61 -31.78 1.16
CA PHE A 510 5.96 -30.35 1.18
C PHE A 510 6.68 -29.93 -0.10
N VAL A 511 6.63 -28.63 -0.40
CA VAL A 511 7.61 -28.04 -1.30
C VAL A 511 9.00 -28.05 -0.65
N ARG A 512 10.04 -28.29 -1.46
CA ARG A 512 11.40 -28.51 -0.96
C ARG A 512 12.44 -28.07 -1.97
N GLY A 513 13.61 -27.64 -1.51
CA GLY A 513 14.74 -27.33 -2.38
C GLY A 513 15.17 -28.56 -3.20
N ARG A 514 15.35 -28.38 -4.52
CA ARG A 514 15.78 -29.42 -5.45
C ARG A 514 17.08 -28.99 -6.13
N LEU A 515 18.06 -29.90 -6.15
CA LEU A 515 19.39 -29.67 -6.71
C LEU A 515 19.35 -29.74 -8.26
N ALA A 516 20.34 -29.20 -8.95
CA ALA A 516 20.44 -29.23 -10.41
C ALA A 516 20.50 -30.65 -11.02
N ASN A 517 20.98 -31.64 -10.28
CA ASN A 517 20.99 -33.06 -10.68
C ASN A 517 19.63 -33.77 -10.48
N GLY A 518 18.62 -33.05 -10.00
CA GLY A 518 17.27 -33.59 -9.78
C GLY A 518 17.04 -34.20 -8.38
N GLU A 519 18.07 -34.30 -7.56
CA GLU A 519 17.94 -34.79 -6.18
C GLU A 519 17.35 -33.72 -5.25
N TRP A 520 16.73 -34.15 -4.17
CA TRP A 520 16.22 -33.24 -3.15
C TRP A 520 17.34 -32.76 -2.24
N ARG A 521 17.29 -31.48 -1.80
CA ARG A 521 18.16 -30.99 -0.74
C ARG A 521 18.16 -31.95 0.45
N PRO A 522 19.32 -32.42 0.96
CA PRO A 522 19.38 -33.24 2.17
C PRO A 522 18.90 -32.46 3.42
N ASP A 523 18.73 -33.15 4.51
CA ASP A 523 18.45 -32.56 5.85
C ASP A 523 17.19 -31.65 5.88
N PHE A 524 16.11 -32.12 5.27
CA PHE A 524 14.86 -31.38 5.21
C PHE A 524 14.18 -31.28 6.59
N ASP A 525 13.91 -30.04 6.98
CA ASP A 525 13.12 -29.69 8.16
C ASP A 525 12.03 -28.67 7.74
N PRO A 526 10.74 -28.98 7.85
CA PRO A 526 9.68 -28.11 7.35
C PRO A 526 9.51 -26.77 8.11
N VAL A 527 10.11 -26.64 9.30
CA VAL A 527 10.09 -25.40 10.10
C VAL A 527 11.39 -24.58 9.97
N GLU A 528 12.31 -25.00 9.08
CA GLU A 528 13.54 -24.26 8.79
C GLU A 528 13.24 -23.08 7.87
N TRP A 529 13.60 -21.86 8.32
CA TRP A 529 13.37 -20.61 7.61
C TRP A 529 14.51 -20.26 6.65
N GLY A 530 14.15 -19.66 5.50
CA GLY A 530 15.10 -19.23 4.48
C GLY A 530 15.63 -20.38 3.63
N GLY A 531 16.87 -20.25 3.13
CA GLY A 531 17.44 -21.20 2.19
C GLY A 531 16.71 -21.23 0.85
N PRO A 532 15.85 -22.24 0.60
CA PRO A 532 15.04 -22.28 -0.61
C PRO A 532 13.79 -21.36 -0.57
N PHE A 533 13.50 -20.70 0.55
CA PHE A 533 12.32 -19.90 0.79
C PHE A 533 12.66 -18.45 1.11
N THR A 534 11.80 -17.53 0.69
CA THR A 534 11.86 -16.10 1.00
C THR A 534 11.08 -15.82 2.26
N GLU A 535 11.73 -15.33 3.32
CA GLU A 535 11.11 -14.88 4.59
C GLU A 535 10.08 -15.86 5.15
N ALA A 536 10.32 -17.17 4.99
CA ALA A 536 9.35 -18.20 5.31
C ALA A 536 10.02 -19.58 5.43
N ASN A 537 9.18 -20.62 5.63
CA ASN A 537 9.56 -22.02 5.66
C ASN A 537 8.66 -22.89 4.75
N ALA A 538 8.88 -24.21 4.74
CA ALA A 538 8.12 -25.13 3.90
C ALA A 538 6.63 -25.21 4.26
N TRP A 539 6.26 -25.06 5.54
CA TRP A 539 4.86 -25.00 5.95
C TRP A 539 4.10 -23.84 5.29
N GLN A 540 4.75 -22.71 5.14
CA GLN A 540 4.16 -21.48 4.60
C GLN A 540 4.12 -21.53 3.06
N TYR A 541 5.22 -21.89 2.41
CA TYR A 541 5.29 -21.90 0.94
C TYR A 541 4.58 -23.08 0.26
N THR A 542 4.27 -24.17 0.97
CA THR A 542 3.50 -25.30 0.38
C THR A 542 2.14 -24.87 -0.16
N TRP A 543 1.58 -23.78 0.34
CA TRP A 543 0.29 -23.26 -0.09
C TRP A 543 0.35 -22.28 -1.26
N SER A 544 1.56 -21.87 -1.73
CA SER A 544 1.75 -20.86 -2.77
C SER A 544 1.54 -21.41 -4.19
N VAL A 545 0.43 -22.11 -4.42
CA VAL A 545 -0.05 -22.59 -5.73
C VAL A 545 -1.43 -21.96 -5.99
N LEU A 546 -1.46 -20.63 -6.11
CA LEU A 546 -2.69 -19.84 -6.13
C LEU A 546 -3.65 -20.20 -7.27
N HIS A 547 -3.09 -20.54 -8.43
CA HIS A 547 -3.81 -20.76 -9.68
C HIS A 547 -4.30 -22.22 -9.86
N ASN A 548 -3.82 -23.17 -9.03
CA ASN A 548 -4.17 -24.58 -9.21
C ASN A 548 -4.29 -25.35 -7.89
N ILE A 549 -5.17 -24.90 -7.03
CA ILE A 549 -5.38 -25.46 -5.68
C ILE A 549 -5.96 -26.89 -5.76
N GLU A 550 -6.78 -27.22 -6.76
CA GLU A 550 -7.29 -28.60 -6.96
C GLU A 550 -6.15 -29.59 -7.23
N ASP A 551 -5.14 -29.19 -8.01
CA ASP A 551 -3.94 -30.02 -8.23
C ASP A 551 -3.11 -30.16 -6.93
N LEU A 552 -2.95 -29.07 -6.17
CA LEU A 552 -2.30 -29.14 -4.86
C LEU A 552 -3.02 -30.07 -3.89
N ILE A 553 -4.36 -30.06 -3.89
CA ILE A 553 -5.17 -31.02 -3.13
C ILE A 553 -4.85 -32.46 -3.58
N GLY A 554 -4.75 -32.69 -4.89
CA GLY A 554 -4.36 -34.00 -5.44
C GLY A 554 -2.96 -34.43 -5.01
N MET A 555 -1.96 -33.53 -5.13
CA MET A 555 -0.56 -33.79 -4.75
C MET A 555 -0.41 -34.10 -3.25
N ILE A 556 -1.18 -33.45 -2.38
CA ILE A 556 -1.19 -33.71 -0.93
C ILE A 556 -1.88 -35.03 -0.59
N GLY A 557 -2.64 -35.61 -1.52
CA GLY A 557 -3.29 -36.90 -1.36
C GLY A 557 -4.79 -36.85 -1.08
N GLY A 558 -5.45 -35.79 -1.60
CA GLY A 558 -6.90 -35.60 -1.58
C GLY A 558 -7.39 -34.68 -0.46
N GLN A 559 -8.68 -34.37 -0.51
CA GLN A 559 -9.33 -33.36 0.34
C GLN A 559 -9.14 -33.60 1.84
N GLU A 560 -9.28 -34.82 2.28
CA GLU A 560 -9.19 -35.19 3.70
C GLU A 560 -7.79 -34.89 4.26
N ARG A 561 -6.74 -35.31 3.52
CA ARG A 561 -5.35 -35.04 3.91
C ARG A 561 -5.01 -33.56 3.81
N PHE A 562 -5.54 -32.89 2.79
CA PHE A 562 -5.36 -31.45 2.62
C PHE A 562 -5.96 -30.68 3.80
N ASN A 563 -7.20 -30.97 4.19
CA ASN A 563 -7.86 -30.33 5.34
C ASN A 563 -7.14 -30.65 6.65
N ALA A 564 -6.71 -31.89 6.87
CA ALA A 564 -5.93 -32.26 8.06
C ALA A 564 -4.60 -31.49 8.14
N LYS A 565 -3.92 -31.27 6.99
CA LYS A 565 -2.68 -30.49 6.92
C LYS A 565 -2.95 -29.00 7.18
N LEU A 566 -4.04 -28.42 6.66
CA LEU A 566 -4.46 -27.05 6.98
C LEU A 566 -4.81 -26.90 8.48
N ASP A 567 -5.54 -27.83 9.05
CA ASP A 567 -5.87 -27.81 10.47
C ASP A 567 -4.59 -27.85 11.32
N SER A 568 -3.62 -28.70 10.96
CA SER A 568 -2.32 -28.75 11.61
C SER A 568 -1.54 -27.44 11.49
N PHE A 569 -1.58 -26.82 10.31
CA PHE A 569 -0.88 -25.54 10.06
C PHE A 569 -1.30 -24.42 11.02
N PHE A 570 -2.60 -24.35 11.36
CA PHE A 570 -3.12 -23.35 12.30
C PHE A 570 -3.02 -23.73 13.77
N THR A 571 -2.78 -25.00 14.10
CA THR A 571 -2.91 -25.48 15.49
C THR A 571 -1.65 -26.11 16.09
N MET A 572 -0.66 -26.43 15.25
CA MET A 572 0.60 -27.04 15.73
C MET A 572 1.43 -26.08 16.57
N ASP A 573 2.39 -26.63 17.30
CA ASP A 573 3.35 -25.83 18.05
C ASP A 573 4.17 -24.92 17.13
N GLN A 574 4.46 -23.72 17.61
CA GLN A 574 5.20 -22.68 16.88
C GLN A 574 6.71 -22.96 16.94
N SER A 575 7.15 -24.08 16.37
CA SER A 575 8.56 -24.42 16.25
C SER A 575 9.23 -23.59 15.16
N ILE A 576 10.44 -23.09 15.44
CA ILE A 576 11.27 -22.31 14.52
C ILE A 576 12.68 -22.89 14.50
N LYS A 577 13.24 -23.02 13.29
CA LYS A 577 14.66 -23.22 13.04
C LYS A 577 15.14 -22.07 12.13
N TYR A 578 16.15 -21.34 12.58
CA TYR A 578 16.57 -20.09 11.92
C TYR A 578 17.16 -20.28 10.52
N GLY A 579 17.65 -21.49 10.19
CA GLY A 579 18.15 -21.84 8.87
C GLY A 579 19.23 -20.89 8.34
N SER A 580 19.05 -20.39 7.13
CA SER A 580 20.02 -19.49 6.49
C SER A 580 20.08 -18.10 7.12
N TYR A 581 19.07 -17.66 7.87
CA TYR A 581 19.10 -16.40 8.61
C TYR A 581 20.04 -16.40 9.82
N LYS A 582 20.33 -17.59 10.39
CA LYS A 582 21.24 -17.80 11.56
C LYS A 582 20.80 -17.07 12.83
N GLN A 583 19.72 -16.32 12.80
CA GLN A 583 19.14 -15.58 13.92
C GLN A 583 17.64 -15.43 13.71
N GLU A 584 16.92 -15.01 14.75
CA GLU A 584 15.51 -14.62 14.64
C GLU A 584 15.39 -13.34 13.82
N ILE A 585 14.48 -13.34 12.84
CA ILE A 585 14.05 -12.15 12.10
C ILE A 585 12.66 -11.73 12.59
N HIS A 586 12.22 -10.50 12.26
CA HIS A 586 10.99 -9.95 12.82
C HIS A 586 9.75 -10.78 12.43
N GLU A 587 9.69 -11.35 11.23
CA GLU A 587 8.57 -12.18 10.76
C GLU A 587 8.38 -13.45 11.60
N MET A 588 9.48 -14.05 12.07
CA MET A 588 9.43 -15.18 13.00
C MET A 588 8.80 -14.77 14.33
N ARG A 589 9.20 -13.61 14.85
CA ARG A 589 8.68 -13.07 16.11
C ARG A 589 7.21 -12.71 16.01
N GLU A 590 6.81 -12.13 14.90
CA GLU A 590 5.41 -11.80 14.59
C GLU A 590 4.54 -13.06 14.53
N MET A 591 5.02 -14.13 13.87
CA MET A 591 4.34 -15.43 13.87
C MET A 591 4.18 -15.99 15.29
N LEU A 592 5.22 -15.92 16.12
CA LEU A 592 5.15 -16.39 17.51
C LEU A 592 4.11 -15.59 18.32
N LEU A 593 4.04 -14.28 18.11
CA LEU A 593 3.08 -13.42 18.80
C LEU A 593 1.64 -13.65 18.35
N ALA A 594 1.42 -14.00 17.09
CA ALA A 594 0.10 -14.31 16.55
C ALA A 594 -0.53 -15.56 17.19
N LYS A 595 0.26 -16.52 17.68
CA LYS A 595 -0.18 -17.75 18.34
C LYS A 595 -1.14 -18.59 17.50
N MET A 596 -0.87 -18.71 16.20
CA MET A 596 -1.72 -19.40 15.22
C MET A 596 -0.93 -20.50 14.48
N GLY A 597 -0.18 -21.34 15.20
CA GLY A 597 0.62 -22.41 14.60
C GLY A 597 1.75 -21.87 13.73
N GLN A 598 1.88 -22.39 12.52
CA GLN A 598 2.85 -21.91 11.52
C GLN A 598 2.29 -20.80 10.60
N TYR A 599 1.08 -20.30 10.88
CA TYR A 599 0.47 -19.21 10.15
C TYR A 599 1.13 -17.87 10.50
N ALA A 600 1.94 -17.36 9.59
CA ALA A 600 2.63 -16.08 9.72
C ALA A 600 1.87 -14.99 8.95
N HIS A 601 0.75 -14.51 9.50
CA HIS A 601 -0.08 -13.52 8.81
C HIS A 601 0.66 -12.22 8.51
N GLY A 602 1.63 -11.85 9.34
CA GLY A 602 2.48 -10.68 9.16
C GLY A 602 3.31 -10.70 7.88
N ASN A 603 3.42 -11.86 7.20
CA ASN A 603 4.11 -11.98 5.92
C ASN A 603 3.19 -12.53 4.82
N GLN A 604 3.35 -12.05 3.59
CA GLN A 604 2.43 -12.20 2.47
C GLN A 604 2.21 -13.64 1.98
N PRO A 605 3.20 -14.57 1.97
CA PRO A 605 3.00 -15.93 1.47
C PRO A 605 1.84 -16.71 2.09
N THR A 606 1.38 -16.33 3.29
CA THR A 606 0.34 -17.06 3.99
C THR A 606 -1.03 -16.38 4.00
N GLN A 607 -1.14 -15.15 3.51
CA GLN A 607 -2.35 -14.33 3.65
C GLN A 607 -3.60 -14.93 2.99
N HIS A 608 -3.45 -15.73 1.94
CA HIS A 608 -4.54 -16.44 1.27
C HIS A 608 -4.97 -17.75 1.96
N VAL A 609 -4.13 -18.31 2.83
CA VAL A 609 -4.30 -19.67 3.39
C VAL A 609 -5.61 -19.86 4.16
N PRO A 610 -6.12 -18.90 4.94
CA PRO A 610 -7.43 -19.04 5.61
C PRO A 610 -8.59 -19.33 4.65
N TYR A 611 -8.47 -18.93 3.38
CA TYR A 611 -9.50 -19.10 2.36
C TYR A 611 -9.47 -20.48 1.68
N LEU A 612 -8.39 -21.27 1.83
CA LEU A 612 -8.19 -22.53 1.12
C LEU A 612 -9.23 -23.61 1.43
N TYR A 613 -9.85 -23.56 2.60
CA TYR A 613 -10.97 -24.45 2.94
C TYR A 613 -12.18 -24.33 1.99
N ASN A 614 -12.32 -23.19 1.28
CA ASN A 614 -13.36 -23.03 0.25
C ASN A 614 -13.17 -23.96 -0.97
N PHE A 615 -11.92 -24.38 -1.22
CA PHE A 615 -11.54 -25.26 -2.33
C PHE A 615 -11.62 -26.74 -1.95
N SER A 616 -11.63 -27.05 -0.65
CA SER A 616 -11.55 -28.41 -0.12
C SER A 616 -12.85 -28.88 0.57
N GLY A 617 -13.96 -28.19 0.33
CA GLY A 617 -15.29 -28.60 0.78
C GLY A 617 -15.60 -28.32 2.25
N GLU A 618 -14.82 -27.48 2.94
CA GLU A 618 -15.06 -27.08 4.33
C GLU A 618 -15.12 -25.53 4.53
N PRO A 619 -15.97 -24.82 3.76
CA PRO A 619 -15.98 -23.35 3.75
C PRO A 619 -16.26 -22.71 5.12
N TRP A 620 -16.95 -23.42 6.03
CA TRP A 620 -17.17 -22.92 7.39
C TRP A 620 -15.87 -22.73 8.19
N LYS A 621 -14.82 -23.51 7.89
CA LYS A 621 -13.51 -23.32 8.51
C LYS A 621 -12.84 -22.03 7.99
N ALA A 622 -12.96 -21.72 6.69
CA ALA A 622 -12.50 -20.45 6.15
C ALA A 622 -13.18 -19.27 6.86
N GLN A 623 -14.50 -19.31 7.01
CA GLN A 623 -15.29 -18.28 7.70
C GLN A 623 -14.78 -18.05 9.13
N LYS A 624 -14.52 -19.12 9.88
CA LYS A 624 -13.97 -19.03 11.24
C LYS A 624 -12.57 -18.43 11.26
N GLN A 625 -11.66 -18.92 10.41
CA GLN A 625 -10.27 -18.47 10.39
C GLN A 625 -10.16 -16.99 9.99
N VAL A 626 -10.86 -16.56 8.95
CA VAL A 626 -10.88 -15.16 8.50
C VAL A 626 -11.36 -14.22 9.60
N ARG A 627 -12.49 -14.55 10.26
CA ARG A 627 -13.01 -13.73 11.38
C ARG A 627 -12.05 -13.69 12.55
N MET A 628 -11.37 -14.79 12.85
CA MET A 628 -10.38 -14.87 13.93
C MET A 628 -9.19 -13.97 13.61
N VAL A 629 -8.65 -14.01 12.40
CA VAL A 629 -7.56 -13.12 11.95
C VAL A 629 -7.96 -11.66 12.03
N CYS A 630 -9.11 -11.28 11.45
CA CYS A 630 -9.61 -9.91 11.53
C CYS A 630 -9.73 -9.40 12.96
N LYS A 631 -10.19 -10.24 13.89
CA LYS A 631 -10.45 -9.83 15.27
C LYS A 631 -9.21 -9.81 16.16
N GLN A 632 -8.27 -10.75 15.94
CA GLN A 632 -7.13 -10.92 16.85
C GLN A 632 -5.88 -10.15 16.41
N LEU A 633 -5.70 -9.95 15.10
CA LEU A 633 -4.45 -9.45 14.55
C LEU A 633 -4.53 -7.99 14.09
N TYR A 634 -5.72 -7.38 14.06
CA TYR A 634 -5.90 -6.00 13.61
C TYR A 634 -6.62 -5.14 14.63
N ASN A 635 -6.18 -3.91 14.79
CA ASN A 635 -6.85 -2.87 15.55
C ASN A 635 -6.39 -1.49 15.08
N ALA A 636 -7.04 -0.42 15.55
CA ALA A 636 -6.71 0.95 15.15
C ALA A 636 -5.64 1.62 16.03
N THR A 637 -4.89 0.87 16.86
CA THR A 637 -3.86 1.44 17.74
C THR A 637 -2.50 1.53 17.06
N GLU A 638 -1.52 2.08 17.76
CA GLU A 638 -0.12 2.14 17.30
C GLU A 638 0.52 0.74 17.09
N LYS A 639 -0.11 -0.33 17.63
CA LYS A 639 0.24 -1.73 17.42
C LYS A 639 -0.77 -2.46 16.55
N GLY A 640 -1.28 -1.80 15.53
CA GLY A 640 -2.47 -2.20 14.80
C GLY A 640 -2.31 -3.27 13.75
N TYR A 641 -1.10 -3.76 13.47
CA TYR A 641 -0.81 -4.79 12.48
C TYR A 641 0.04 -5.93 13.05
N PRO A 642 -0.09 -7.14 12.52
CA PRO A 642 0.71 -8.30 12.96
C PRO A 642 2.07 -8.44 12.26
N GLY A 643 2.52 -7.47 11.50
CA GLY A 643 3.74 -7.40 10.70
C GLY A 643 3.77 -6.13 9.89
N ASP A 644 4.62 -6.06 8.86
CA ASP A 644 4.75 -4.89 7.98
C ASP A 644 3.44 -4.63 7.22
N GLU A 645 3.08 -3.35 7.10
CA GLU A 645 1.84 -2.95 6.41
C GLU A 645 1.96 -3.08 4.89
N ASP A 646 3.15 -2.82 4.36
CA ASP A 646 3.56 -3.03 2.95
C ASP A 646 2.66 -2.37 1.91
N GLN A 647 2.75 -1.05 1.86
CA GLN A 647 2.17 -0.19 0.82
C GLN A 647 0.67 -0.43 0.56
N GLY A 648 -0.07 -0.69 1.62
CA GLY A 648 -1.51 -0.94 1.55
C GLY A 648 -1.89 -2.42 1.45
N GLN A 649 -0.94 -3.36 1.37
CA GLN A 649 -1.26 -4.79 1.23
C GLN A 649 -1.97 -5.35 2.46
N MET A 650 -1.40 -5.17 3.66
CA MET A 650 -1.98 -5.66 4.90
C MET A 650 -3.34 -5.00 5.19
N SER A 651 -3.41 -3.70 4.93
CA SER A 651 -4.64 -2.91 5.06
C SER A 651 -5.72 -3.37 4.09
N SER A 652 -5.38 -3.62 2.82
CA SER A 652 -6.31 -4.10 1.80
C SER A 652 -6.79 -5.52 2.08
N TRP A 653 -5.93 -6.38 2.63
CA TRP A 653 -6.33 -7.70 3.09
C TRP A 653 -7.45 -7.59 4.15
N TYR A 654 -7.24 -6.71 5.15
CA TYR A 654 -8.26 -6.48 6.19
C TYR A 654 -9.55 -5.91 5.61
N VAL A 655 -9.45 -4.89 4.74
CA VAL A 655 -10.64 -4.27 4.11
C VAL A 655 -11.45 -5.29 3.32
N LEU A 656 -10.82 -6.05 2.44
CA LEU A 656 -11.51 -7.10 1.65
C LEU A 656 -12.11 -8.18 2.56
N SER A 657 -11.34 -8.67 3.53
CA SER A 657 -11.78 -9.72 4.45
C SER A 657 -12.92 -9.25 5.36
N ALA A 658 -12.87 -8.00 5.82
CA ALA A 658 -13.95 -7.39 6.61
C ALA A 658 -15.23 -7.17 5.80
N LEU A 659 -15.11 -6.97 4.48
CA LEU A 659 -16.23 -7.00 3.53
C LEU A 659 -16.75 -8.42 3.27
N GLY A 660 -15.99 -9.45 3.65
CA GLY A 660 -16.34 -10.87 3.48
C GLY A 660 -15.94 -11.48 2.14
N ILE A 661 -14.99 -10.87 1.43
CA ILE A 661 -14.48 -11.34 0.13
C ILE A 661 -12.95 -11.20 0.08
N TYR A 662 -12.29 -12.00 -0.75
CA TYR A 662 -10.83 -11.91 -0.97
C TYR A 662 -10.43 -12.50 -2.33
N SER A 663 -9.46 -11.89 -3.03
CA SER A 663 -8.91 -12.40 -4.28
C SER A 663 -7.79 -13.40 -3.99
N VAL A 664 -8.11 -14.71 -3.95
CA VAL A 664 -7.11 -15.76 -3.70
C VAL A 664 -6.15 -15.92 -4.89
N CYS A 665 -6.67 -15.77 -6.10
CA CYS A 665 -5.90 -15.89 -7.35
C CYS A 665 -6.14 -14.65 -8.23
N PRO A 666 -5.39 -13.55 -8.04
CA PRO A 666 -5.41 -12.44 -8.99
C PRO A 666 -5.07 -12.92 -10.41
N GLY A 667 -5.60 -12.25 -11.42
CA GLY A 667 -5.60 -12.76 -12.80
C GLY A 667 -6.82 -13.62 -13.14
N THR A 668 -7.74 -13.79 -12.17
CA THR A 668 -9.09 -14.33 -12.35
C THR A 668 -10.14 -13.27 -11.99
N ASP A 669 -11.38 -13.49 -12.41
CA ASP A 669 -12.49 -12.59 -12.10
C ASP A 669 -13.10 -12.80 -10.70
N GLN A 670 -12.58 -13.73 -9.90
CA GLN A 670 -13.23 -14.22 -8.69
C GLN A 670 -12.73 -13.55 -7.41
N TYR A 671 -13.71 -13.29 -6.52
CA TYR A 671 -13.50 -12.98 -5.11
C TYR A 671 -14.12 -14.09 -4.26
N VAL A 672 -13.30 -14.79 -3.51
CA VAL A 672 -13.67 -15.92 -2.65
C VAL A 672 -14.37 -15.40 -1.40
N ILE A 673 -15.46 -16.03 -1.01
CA ILE A 673 -16.27 -15.65 0.15
C ILE A 673 -15.58 -16.08 1.44
N GLY A 674 -15.40 -15.11 2.35
CA GLY A 674 -14.97 -15.30 3.73
C GLY A 674 -16.16 -15.17 4.70
N SER A 675 -16.02 -14.27 5.69
CA SER A 675 -17.08 -13.94 6.63
C SER A 675 -17.07 -12.45 6.96
N PRO A 676 -18.11 -11.67 6.59
CA PRO A 676 -18.14 -10.23 6.81
C PRO A 676 -18.03 -9.84 8.29
N VAL A 677 -17.32 -8.76 8.60
CA VAL A 677 -17.25 -8.21 9.97
C VAL A 677 -18.47 -7.34 10.27
N PHE A 678 -18.99 -6.62 9.27
CA PHE A 678 -20.08 -5.66 9.41
C PHE A 678 -21.42 -6.26 9.03
N GLU A 679 -22.50 -5.70 9.56
CA GLU A 679 -23.87 -6.10 9.23
C GLU A 679 -24.22 -5.71 7.79
N LYS A 680 -23.67 -4.58 7.33
CA LYS A 680 -23.85 -4.12 5.96
C LYS A 680 -22.63 -3.32 5.51
N ALA A 681 -22.27 -3.48 4.23
CA ALA A 681 -21.31 -2.65 3.55
C ALA A 681 -21.89 -2.20 2.19
N THR A 682 -21.69 -0.93 1.86
CA THR A 682 -22.13 -0.34 0.59
C THR A 682 -20.91 0.18 -0.16
N ILE A 683 -20.63 -0.38 -1.33
CA ILE A 683 -19.50 0.00 -2.18
C ILE A 683 -20.03 0.85 -3.35
N SER A 684 -19.59 2.11 -3.41
CA SER A 684 -19.89 3.02 -4.52
C SER A 684 -18.81 2.91 -5.58
N LEU A 685 -19.18 2.46 -6.78
CA LEU A 685 -18.27 2.19 -7.89
C LEU A 685 -18.09 3.44 -8.77
N GLU A 686 -16.94 3.55 -9.46
CA GLU A 686 -16.65 4.67 -10.36
C GLU A 686 -17.61 4.76 -11.57
N ASN A 687 -18.26 3.66 -11.94
CA ASN A 687 -19.29 3.63 -12.98
C ASN A 687 -20.66 4.15 -12.51
N GLY A 688 -20.76 4.69 -11.29
CA GLY A 688 -21.97 5.24 -10.68
C GLY A 688 -22.92 4.20 -10.08
N LYS A 689 -22.59 2.93 -10.14
CA LYS A 689 -23.39 1.85 -9.53
C LYS A 689 -22.96 1.61 -8.08
N THR A 690 -23.76 0.81 -7.38
CA THR A 690 -23.54 0.45 -5.99
C THR A 690 -23.65 -1.06 -5.83
N PHE A 691 -22.71 -1.66 -5.11
CA PHE A 691 -22.77 -3.04 -4.69
C PHE A 691 -22.93 -3.11 -3.17
N VAL A 692 -23.91 -3.88 -2.67
CA VAL A 692 -24.24 -3.99 -1.26
C VAL A 692 -23.90 -5.39 -0.77
N ILE A 693 -23.19 -5.47 0.34
CA ILE A 693 -22.97 -6.73 1.08
C ILE A 693 -23.77 -6.63 2.37
N GLN A 694 -24.75 -7.51 2.55
CA GLN A 694 -25.58 -7.54 3.75
C GLN A 694 -25.38 -8.87 4.49
N ALA A 695 -25.07 -8.81 5.78
CA ALA A 695 -24.89 -9.96 6.65
C ALA A 695 -25.92 -9.91 7.79
N LYS A 696 -27.07 -10.52 7.58
CA LYS A 696 -28.18 -10.55 8.54
C LYS A 696 -27.81 -11.40 9.75
N ASN A 697 -28.11 -10.92 10.95
CA ASN A 697 -27.76 -11.53 12.24
C ASN A 697 -26.24 -11.64 12.49
N ASN A 698 -25.41 -10.85 11.80
CA ASN A 698 -23.96 -10.82 12.01
C ASN A 698 -23.62 -10.21 13.37
N ASN A 699 -22.69 -10.82 14.09
CA ASN A 699 -22.10 -10.31 15.33
C ASN A 699 -20.79 -11.05 15.64
N ALA A 700 -20.23 -10.88 16.83
CA ALA A 700 -18.98 -11.53 17.23
C ALA A 700 -19.06 -13.07 17.28
N GLU A 701 -20.24 -13.65 17.49
CA GLU A 701 -20.48 -15.08 17.62
C GLU A 701 -21.02 -15.68 16.33
N ASN A 702 -21.87 -14.96 15.62
CA ASN A 702 -22.52 -15.40 14.40
C ASN A 702 -21.62 -15.19 13.18
N VAL A 703 -20.60 -16.02 13.06
CA VAL A 703 -19.56 -15.91 12.01
C VAL A 703 -19.77 -16.83 10.83
N TYR A 704 -20.74 -17.78 10.92
CA TYR A 704 -20.96 -18.79 9.90
C TYR A 704 -22.13 -18.44 8.99
N ILE A 705 -21.92 -18.58 7.68
CA ILE A 705 -22.94 -18.34 6.65
C ILE A 705 -23.85 -19.57 6.54
N GLN A 706 -25.14 -19.39 6.79
CA GLN A 706 -26.17 -20.43 6.65
C GLN A 706 -26.70 -20.51 5.21
N SER A 707 -26.94 -19.36 4.60
CA SER A 707 -27.34 -19.24 3.20
C SER A 707 -26.81 -17.93 2.62
N ALA A 708 -26.70 -17.89 1.30
CA ALA A 708 -26.36 -16.68 0.57
C ALA A 708 -27.30 -16.47 -0.61
N GLU A 709 -27.61 -15.23 -0.93
CA GLU A 709 -28.38 -14.84 -2.11
C GLU A 709 -27.60 -13.73 -2.85
N LEU A 710 -27.48 -13.84 -4.16
CA LEU A 710 -26.92 -12.80 -5.04
C LEU A 710 -28.05 -12.27 -5.92
N ASN A 711 -28.38 -11.00 -5.75
CA ASN A 711 -29.47 -10.32 -6.47
C ASN A 711 -30.80 -11.13 -6.39
N GLY A 712 -31.16 -11.60 -5.19
CA GLY A 712 -32.37 -12.36 -4.90
C GLY A 712 -32.36 -13.82 -5.39
N LYS A 713 -31.22 -14.33 -5.88
CA LYS A 713 -31.07 -15.74 -6.29
C LYS A 713 -30.16 -16.46 -5.31
N ALA A 714 -30.56 -17.66 -4.94
CA ALA A 714 -29.74 -18.51 -4.05
C ALA A 714 -28.33 -18.72 -4.63
N LEU A 715 -27.32 -18.56 -3.78
CA LEU A 715 -25.90 -18.70 -4.11
C LEU A 715 -25.28 -19.79 -3.22
N ASP A 716 -24.98 -20.94 -3.82
CA ASP A 716 -24.22 -22.00 -3.12
C ASP A 716 -22.70 -21.90 -3.36
N LYS A 717 -22.28 -21.17 -4.39
CA LYS A 717 -20.87 -20.94 -4.69
C LYS A 717 -20.15 -20.24 -3.53
N ASN A 718 -18.87 -20.55 -3.37
CA ASN A 718 -17.98 -19.93 -2.38
C ASN A 718 -17.24 -18.71 -2.94
N TYR A 719 -17.73 -18.12 -4.00
CA TYR A 719 -17.16 -16.93 -4.66
C TYR A 719 -18.24 -16.13 -5.38
N ILE A 720 -17.92 -14.87 -5.66
CA ILE A 720 -18.61 -14.00 -6.61
C ILE A 720 -17.59 -13.51 -7.64
N SER A 721 -18.07 -13.11 -8.82
CA SER A 721 -17.22 -12.53 -9.85
C SER A 721 -17.06 -11.03 -9.67
N PHE A 722 -15.99 -10.47 -10.24
CA PHE A 722 -15.84 -9.01 -10.35
C PHE A 722 -17.02 -8.40 -11.14
N ASP A 723 -17.52 -9.10 -12.14
CA ASP A 723 -18.65 -8.66 -12.95
C ASP A 723 -19.95 -8.54 -12.13
N ASP A 724 -20.16 -9.44 -11.16
CA ASP A 724 -21.27 -9.34 -10.20
C ASP A 724 -21.17 -8.07 -9.35
N ILE A 725 -19.95 -7.69 -8.92
CA ILE A 725 -19.71 -6.46 -8.18
C ILE A 725 -19.90 -5.25 -9.10
N ASN A 726 -19.27 -5.24 -10.27
CA ASN A 726 -19.20 -4.10 -11.18
C ASN A 726 -20.55 -3.76 -11.84
N LYS A 727 -21.44 -4.74 -11.97
CA LYS A 727 -22.81 -4.53 -12.42
C LYS A 727 -23.68 -3.83 -11.39
N GLY A 728 -23.25 -3.79 -10.14
CA GLY A 728 -24.06 -3.35 -9.01
C GLY A 728 -25.07 -4.41 -8.56
N GLY A 729 -25.74 -4.15 -7.45
CA GLY A 729 -26.69 -5.09 -6.86
C GLY A 729 -26.35 -5.42 -5.41
N GLU A 730 -26.72 -6.63 -4.96
CA GLU A 730 -26.51 -7.02 -3.57
C GLU A 730 -26.18 -8.49 -3.41
N ILE A 731 -25.37 -8.80 -2.39
CA ILE A 731 -25.24 -10.14 -1.83
C ILE A 731 -25.75 -10.12 -0.38
N VAL A 732 -26.59 -11.09 -0.03
CA VAL A 732 -27.20 -11.21 1.29
C VAL A 732 -26.79 -12.53 1.93
N PHE A 733 -26.14 -12.46 3.08
CA PHE A 733 -25.79 -13.60 3.91
C PHE A 733 -26.72 -13.72 5.11
N GLN A 734 -27.16 -14.95 5.44
CA GLN A 734 -27.79 -15.27 6.72
C GLN A 734 -26.73 -15.85 7.64
N MET A 735 -26.43 -15.17 8.75
CA MET A 735 -25.35 -15.53 9.66
C MET A 735 -25.87 -16.30 10.89
N SER A 736 -25.00 -17.17 11.45
CA SER A 736 -25.30 -17.96 12.67
C SER A 736 -24.02 -18.26 13.45
N GLY A 737 -24.16 -18.58 14.73
CA GLY A 737 -23.06 -19.09 15.58
C GLY A 737 -22.74 -20.59 15.36
N THR A 738 -23.57 -21.31 14.58
CA THR A 738 -23.36 -22.73 14.28
C THR A 738 -22.92 -22.92 12.84
N PRO A 739 -21.85 -23.70 12.56
CA PRO A 739 -21.37 -23.91 11.20
C PRO A 739 -22.38 -24.71 10.35
N ASN A 740 -22.64 -24.23 9.12
CA ASN A 740 -23.39 -25.01 8.13
C ASN A 740 -22.40 -25.89 7.34
N LYS A 741 -22.43 -27.19 7.61
CA LYS A 741 -21.52 -28.17 7.00
C LYS A 741 -22.05 -28.76 5.67
N SER A 742 -23.13 -28.22 5.13
CA SER A 742 -23.69 -28.65 3.85
C SER A 742 -23.64 -27.59 2.75
N ARG A 743 -23.57 -26.28 3.11
CA ARG A 743 -23.47 -25.19 2.13
C ARG A 743 -22.07 -25.11 1.52
N GLY A 744 -22.00 -24.99 0.21
CA GLY A 744 -20.75 -24.73 -0.52
C GLY A 744 -19.73 -25.88 -0.50
N THR A 745 -20.20 -27.10 -0.26
CA THR A 745 -19.33 -28.30 -0.13
C THR A 745 -19.15 -29.05 -1.45
N SER A 746 -20.02 -28.81 -2.43
CA SER A 746 -19.97 -29.48 -3.73
C SER A 746 -18.75 -29.00 -4.56
N LYS A 747 -18.39 -29.77 -5.58
CA LYS A 747 -17.29 -29.41 -6.49
C LYS A 747 -17.61 -28.13 -7.28
N GLU A 748 -18.86 -27.95 -7.67
CA GLU A 748 -19.36 -26.81 -8.44
C GLU A 748 -19.40 -25.51 -7.60
N ALA A 749 -19.40 -25.63 -6.29
CA ALA A 749 -19.37 -24.49 -5.39
C ALA A 749 -17.95 -23.91 -5.16
N ARG A 750 -16.91 -24.65 -5.55
CA ARG A 750 -15.52 -24.26 -5.31
C ARG A 750 -15.10 -23.11 -6.20
N PRO A 751 -14.20 -22.24 -5.69
CA PRO A 751 -13.60 -21.19 -6.51
C PRO A 751 -12.72 -21.77 -7.64
N PHE A 752 -12.29 -20.90 -8.53
CA PHE A 752 -11.44 -21.23 -9.67
C PHE A 752 -10.18 -22.04 -9.27
N SER A 753 -9.93 -23.08 -10.05
CA SER A 753 -8.66 -23.80 -10.10
C SER A 753 -8.46 -24.31 -11.52
N LEU A 754 -7.24 -24.17 -12.05
CA LEU A 754 -6.92 -24.49 -13.44
C LEU A 754 -7.32 -25.92 -13.87
N MET A 755 -7.22 -26.91 -12.97
CA MET A 755 -7.63 -28.28 -13.23
C MET A 755 -9.16 -28.48 -13.34
N GLN A 756 -9.97 -27.51 -12.95
CA GLN A 756 -11.43 -27.59 -13.11
C GLN A 756 -11.90 -27.22 -14.51
N GLU A 757 -11.05 -26.52 -15.28
CA GLU A 757 -11.36 -26.12 -16.66
C GLU A 757 -11.03 -27.21 -17.71
N GLN A 758 -10.35 -28.29 -17.33
CA GLN A 758 -10.04 -29.46 -18.17
C GLN A 758 -11.10 -30.57 -17.96
#